data_303581e124055066aa7c1b3b104b2705
#
_entry.id   303581e124055066aa7c1b3b104b2705
#
_cell.length_a   1.000
_cell.length_b   1.000
_cell.length_c   1.000
_cell.angle_alpha   90.00
_cell.angle_beta   90.00
_cell.angle_gamma   90.00
#
_symmetry.space_group_name_H-M   'P 1'
#
loop_
_entity.id
_entity.type
_entity.pdbx_description
1 polymer ?
#
loop_
_entity_poly.entity_id
_entity_poly.type
_entity_poly.pdbx_seq_one_letter_code
_entity_poly.pdbx_strand_id
1 'polypeptide(L)'
;MNMIQIDMPEKCRYMSDYDRLLKGILPIDRKFILNKTITGCGGTSMFINSSLPVVIISPRIQVLKEKHKQHPDTFLFHIPLCNDRAEAIREKMQDLGVYLDCHQGNLPFGQLSRPPRIQVTLDSSDKVLSVLKSRRVTDTFLFVVDEFQCLMGDATFKGSTDMNFLVYLDREARRICYLSATPIPDIFLDNIPQFAGIPYYKLEWDPEVIEEPTLKEVRMKSGESAEKLCARLIQRYRENGYFERKVLQGNVVYSREACIFLNEVRSIRNIIGQNNLKPDEVTILCSESKASELPKGFVAGGLCADRNNPVNKTFTFCTKASFEGVDFYSTNASTYIFINAGKEWQTLDIMLDIPQILGRQRLDMNPFRHDATIYYKTMPERVTKEEFERKQSEMERKSQMILDTYNNAPDNAREMFVELYRDKATDRRFVDDYIDLIRENGYTTIGFNYLVMVARWNRWHQRNYYYNNSCRLLTSIQDAVRMCQKPEELKQFESWYYNAPPKDRLAGYARFRKQYPQYDSLVLQNPFIKMEFHHWYDTLGYEELSKLGFQETDMERAYNTVCAQETIRDACRRTFKAGVSYSRQEVKGMLQKIYDSIGLTGKTAKAKELAQYLPVTERQRTNEKGKRGYFIEIREI
;
A
#
# COMPACT_ATOMS: atom_id res chain seq x y z
N MET A 1 20.02 1.38 11.49
CA MET A 1 20.17 0.41 10.37
C MET A 1 20.95 1.06 9.22
N ASN A 2 21.82 0.35 8.51
CA ASN A 2 22.54 0.90 7.35
C ASN A 2 21.76 0.58 6.07
N MET A 3 21.09 1.59 5.49
CA MET A 3 20.27 1.44 4.29
C MET A 3 21.13 1.69 3.05
N ILE A 4 21.07 0.77 2.10
CA ILE A 4 21.74 0.84 0.81
C ILE A 4 20.67 1.02 -0.27
N GLN A 5 20.73 2.16 -0.95
CA GLN A 5 19.81 2.46 -2.05
C GLN A 5 20.34 1.85 -3.34
N ILE A 6 19.42 1.31 -4.15
CA ILE A 6 19.71 0.76 -5.48
C ILE A 6 18.78 1.44 -6.47
N ASP A 7 19.35 2.22 -7.36
CA ASP A 7 18.59 2.85 -8.44
C ASP A 7 18.25 1.81 -9.52
N MET A 8 16.96 1.68 -9.81
CA MET A 8 16.49 0.83 -10.89
C MET A 8 16.68 1.54 -12.25
N PRO A 9 16.96 0.80 -13.33
CA PRO A 9 17.07 1.41 -14.65
C PRO A 9 15.81 2.18 -15.05
N GLU A 10 15.97 3.25 -15.84
CA GLU A 10 14.87 4.03 -16.41
C GLU A 10 13.84 3.12 -17.08
N LYS A 11 12.54 3.39 -16.83
CA LYS A 11 11.40 2.65 -17.38
C LYS A 11 11.36 1.15 -17.06
N CYS A 12 12.24 0.68 -16.19
CA CYS A 12 12.23 -0.71 -15.72
C CYS A 12 10.97 -0.93 -14.83
N ARG A 13 10.12 -1.90 -15.19
CA ARG A 13 8.89 -2.22 -14.45
C ARG A 13 9.00 -3.45 -13.57
N TYR A 14 9.93 -4.35 -13.88
CA TYR A 14 10.09 -5.60 -13.16
C TYR A 14 11.53 -5.82 -12.71
N MET A 15 11.71 -6.33 -11.51
CA MET A 15 13.03 -6.68 -10.98
C MET A 15 13.75 -7.71 -11.86
N SER A 16 12.99 -8.60 -12.51
CA SER A 16 13.53 -9.60 -13.45
C SER A 16 14.19 -9.00 -14.68
N ASP A 17 13.84 -7.75 -15.03
CA ASP A 17 14.39 -7.07 -16.21
C ASP A 17 15.75 -6.43 -15.93
N TYR A 18 16.18 -6.44 -14.66
CA TYR A 18 17.47 -5.93 -14.23
C TYR A 18 18.39 -7.06 -13.73
N ASP A 19 18.98 -7.78 -14.66
CA ASP A 19 19.85 -8.93 -14.43
C ASP A 19 20.98 -8.70 -13.41
N ARG A 20 21.49 -7.47 -13.29
CA ARG A 20 22.57 -7.12 -12.37
C ARG A 20 22.17 -7.23 -10.90
N LEU A 21 20.88 -7.15 -10.56
CA LEU A 21 20.43 -7.25 -9.17
C LEU A 21 20.98 -8.51 -8.50
N LEU A 22 20.76 -9.68 -9.09
CA LEU A 22 21.24 -10.96 -8.54
C LEU A 22 22.68 -11.29 -8.89
N LYS A 23 23.21 -10.77 -10.02
CA LYS A 23 24.55 -11.13 -10.53
C LYS A 23 25.69 -10.27 -9.97
N GLY A 24 25.40 -9.19 -9.24
CA GLY A 24 26.49 -8.33 -8.77
C GLY A 24 26.14 -7.25 -7.76
N ILE A 25 24.86 -7.05 -7.43
CA ILE A 25 24.44 -5.98 -6.51
C ILE A 25 24.00 -6.55 -5.16
N LEU A 26 23.06 -7.52 -5.16
CA LEU A 26 22.53 -8.10 -3.94
C LEU A 26 23.51 -9.13 -3.34
N PRO A 27 23.69 -9.14 -2.01
CA PRO A 27 24.60 -10.05 -1.34
C PRO A 27 23.96 -11.43 -1.15
N ILE A 28 23.79 -12.18 -2.22
CA ILE A 28 23.14 -13.51 -2.22
C ILE A 28 23.90 -14.58 -1.43
N ASP A 29 25.08 -14.26 -0.89
CA ASP A 29 25.95 -15.13 -0.08
C ASP A 29 25.68 -15.01 1.43
N ARG A 30 24.86 -14.08 1.87
CA ARG A 30 24.59 -13.79 3.28
C ARG A 30 23.12 -13.40 3.52
N LYS A 31 22.80 -12.99 4.76
CA LYS A 31 21.48 -12.46 5.15
C LYS A 31 21.34 -11.00 4.75
N PHE A 32 20.18 -10.61 4.21
CA PHE A 32 19.85 -9.22 3.87
C PHE A 32 18.34 -9.00 3.82
N ILE A 33 17.94 -7.74 3.96
CA ILE A 33 16.56 -7.28 3.75
C ILE A 33 16.50 -6.59 2.39
N LEU A 34 15.48 -6.89 1.60
CA LEU A 34 15.23 -6.26 0.30
C LEU A 34 13.84 -5.63 0.29
N ASN A 35 13.84 -4.31 0.39
CA ASN A 35 12.65 -3.50 0.18
C ASN A 35 12.48 -3.22 -1.32
N LYS A 36 11.52 -3.89 -1.93
CA LYS A 36 11.19 -3.70 -3.36
C LYS A 36 10.36 -2.45 -3.64
N THR A 37 9.88 -1.76 -2.61
CA THR A 37 9.11 -0.50 -2.54
C THR A 37 7.80 -0.48 -3.30
N ILE A 38 7.65 -1.18 -4.42
CA ILE A 38 6.40 -1.31 -5.16
C ILE A 38 5.90 -2.75 -5.18
N THR A 39 4.57 -2.91 -5.13
CA THR A 39 3.94 -4.23 -5.24
C THR A 39 3.88 -4.67 -6.70
N GLY A 40 3.93 -5.99 -6.93
CA GLY A 40 3.77 -6.52 -8.30
C GLY A 40 4.96 -6.36 -9.23
N CYS A 41 6.10 -5.89 -8.74
CA CYS A 41 7.33 -5.71 -9.53
C CYS A 41 8.10 -7.01 -9.82
N GLY A 42 7.50 -8.19 -9.63
CA GLY A 42 8.10 -9.47 -10.03
C GLY A 42 9.21 -10.00 -9.12
N GLY A 43 9.32 -9.51 -7.87
CA GLY A 43 10.41 -9.89 -6.96
C GLY A 43 10.52 -11.40 -6.72
N THR A 44 9.44 -12.08 -6.34
CA THR A 44 9.41 -13.54 -6.13
C THR A 44 9.75 -14.29 -7.42
N SER A 45 9.21 -13.85 -8.57
CA SER A 45 9.48 -14.47 -9.88
C SER A 45 10.93 -14.30 -10.31
N MET A 46 11.59 -13.19 -9.94
CA MET A 46 13.02 -12.99 -10.19
C MET A 46 13.86 -14.09 -9.52
N PHE A 47 13.58 -14.40 -8.25
CA PHE A 47 14.30 -15.47 -7.54
C PHE A 47 13.97 -16.86 -8.09
N ILE A 48 12.68 -17.14 -8.39
CA ILE A 48 12.27 -18.42 -9.00
C ILE A 48 12.96 -18.63 -10.36
N ASN A 49 13.10 -17.60 -11.19
CA ASN A 49 13.70 -17.70 -12.51
C ASN A 49 15.23 -17.60 -12.51
N SER A 50 15.85 -17.40 -11.35
CA SER A 50 17.30 -17.27 -11.23
C SER A 50 18.03 -18.60 -11.47
N SER A 51 19.35 -18.54 -11.60
CA SER A 51 20.23 -19.70 -11.65
C SER A 51 20.63 -20.25 -10.29
N LEU A 52 19.98 -19.79 -9.21
CA LEU A 52 20.26 -20.19 -7.84
C LEU A 52 19.30 -21.28 -7.36
N PRO A 53 19.77 -22.24 -6.56
CA PRO A 53 18.88 -23.04 -5.73
C PRO A 53 18.16 -22.14 -4.73
N VAL A 54 16.81 -22.18 -4.73
CA VAL A 54 16.01 -21.28 -3.86
C VAL A 54 14.94 -22.02 -3.10
N VAL A 55 14.69 -21.54 -1.88
CA VAL A 55 13.50 -21.88 -1.09
C VAL A 55 12.67 -20.61 -0.91
N ILE A 56 11.51 -20.56 -1.54
CA ILE A 56 10.57 -19.45 -1.39
C ILE A 56 9.64 -19.78 -0.22
N ILE A 57 9.70 -18.96 0.82
CA ILE A 57 8.89 -19.09 2.03
C ILE A 57 7.86 -17.97 2.03
N SER A 58 6.58 -18.33 2.07
CA SER A 58 5.50 -17.33 2.07
C SER A 58 4.53 -17.57 3.23
N PRO A 59 3.95 -16.50 3.81
CA PRO A 59 2.96 -16.64 4.88
C PRO A 59 1.62 -17.22 4.41
N ARG A 60 1.35 -17.23 3.09
CA ARG A 60 0.05 -17.60 2.52
C ARG A 60 0.16 -18.73 1.50
N ILE A 61 -0.54 -19.83 1.76
CA ILE A 61 -0.55 -20.98 0.83
C ILE A 61 -1.15 -20.65 -0.53
N GLN A 62 -2.11 -19.75 -0.60
CA GLN A 62 -2.71 -19.34 -1.87
C GLN A 62 -1.68 -18.71 -2.80
N VAL A 63 -0.80 -17.87 -2.26
CA VAL A 63 0.32 -17.26 -3.00
C VAL A 63 1.18 -18.34 -3.66
N LEU A 64 1.55 -19.35 -2.86
CA LEU A 64 2.40 -20.46 -3.33
C LEU A 64 1.70 -21.31 -4.39
N LYS A 65 0.40 -21.61 -4.21
CA LYS A 65 -0.40 -22.34 -5.19
C LYS A 65 -0.47 -21.59 -6.53
N GLU A 66 -0.69 -20.27 -6.51
CA GLU A 66 -0.71 -19.46 -7.73
C GLU A 66 0.69 -19.37 -8.38
N LYS A 67 1.74 -19.21 -7.59
CA LYS A 67 3.12 -19.22 -8.10
C LYS A 67 3.51 -20.57 -8.67
N HIS A 68 3.08 -21.67 -8.05
CA HIS A 68 3.34 -23.02 -8.57
C HIS A 68 2.62 -23.26 -9.91
N LYS A 69 1.40 -22.75 -10.10
CA LYS A 69 0.71 -22.80 -11.41
C LYS A 69 1.49 -22.03 -12.48
N GLN A 70 2.09 -20.87 -12.12
CA GLN A 70 2.91 -20.07 -13.04
C GLN A 70 4.28 -20.72 -13.31
N HIS A 71 4.80 -21.47 -12.34
CA HIS A 71 6.11 -22.14 -12.39
C HIS A 71 5.97 -23.63 -11.98
N PRO A 72 5.40 -24.49 -12.85
CA PRO A 72 5.09 -25.87 -12.50
C PRO A 72 6.32 -26.77 -12.31
N ASP A 73 7.50 -26.31 -12.70
CA ASP A 73 8.79 -26.96 -12.47
C ASP A 73 9.33 -26.77 -11.04
N THR A 74 8.62 -26.02 -10.18
CA THR A 74 8.97 -25.86 -8.78
C THR A 74 8.35 -26.96 -7.92
N PHE A 75 8.97 -27.27 -6.77
CA PHE A 75 8.41 -28.18 -5.78
C PHE A 75 7.55 -27.43 -4.77
N LEU A 76 6.25 -27.68 -4.76
CA LEU A 76 5.36 -27.10 -3.74
C LEU A 76 5.26 -28.04 -2.54
N PHE A 77 5.87 -27.64 -1.42
CA PHE A 77 5.73 -28.34 -0.15
C PHE A 77 4.45 -27.87 0.57
N HIS A 78 3.36 -28.56 0.31
CA HIS A 78 2.06 -28.30 0.92
C HIS A 78 1.43 -29.59 1.42
N ILE A 79 0.91 -29.56 2.64
CA ILE A 79 0.23 -30.68 3.30
C ILE A 79 -1.24 -30.28 3.41
N PRO A 80 -2.12 -30.91 2.64
CA PRO A 80 -3.55 -30.66 2.75
C PRO A 80 -4.08 -31.09 4.12
N LEU A 81 -5.25 -30.56 4.48
CA LEU A 81 -5.97 -31.01 5.67
C LEU A 81 -6.39 -32.46 5.46
N CYS A 82 -5.88 -33.38 6.28
CA CYS A 82 -6.16 -34.82 6.24
C CYS A 82 -6.21 -35.41 7.65
N ASN A 83 -6.79 -36.61 7.78
CA ASN A 83 -6.95 -37.30 9.06
C ASN A 83 -5.60 -37.79 9.62
N ASP A 84 -4.69 -38.28 8.78
CA ASP A 84 -3.32 -38.65 9.18
C ASP A 84 -2.30 -37.63 8.66
N ARG A 85 -2.19 -36.55 9.41
CA ARG A 85 -1.25 -35.46 9.10
C ARG A 85 0.21 -35.89 9.23
N ALA A 86 0.52 -36.81 10.15
CA ALA A 86 1.90 -37.24 10.37
C ALA A 86 2.42 -38.09 9.20
N GLU A 87 1.59 -38.95 8.64
CA GLU A 87 1.92 -39.74 7.45
C GLU A 87 2.08 -38.83 6.22
N ALA A 88 1.14 -37.93 5.99
CA ALA A 88 1.20 -36.96 4.88
C ALA A 88 2.46 -36.07 4.93
N ILE A 89 2.93 -35.71 6.15
CA ILE A 89 4.20 -34.99 6.32
C ILE A 89 5.37 -35.88 5.89
N ARG A 90 5.41 -37.14 6.33
CA ARG A 90 6.51 -38.08 5.99
C ARG A 90 6.59 -38.31 4.50
N GLU A 91 5.46 -38.59 3.85
CA GLU A 91 5.37 -38.77 2.40
C GLU A 91 5.89 -37.52 1.67
N LYS A 92 5.42 -36.33 2.06
CA LYS A 92 5.84 -35.07 1.42
C LYS A 92 7.31 -34.75 1.59
N MET A 93 7.90 -35.12 2.75
CA MET A 93 9.36 -35.03 2.96
C MET A 93 10.13 -36.03 2.09
N GLN A 94 9.60 -37.22 1.85
CA GLN A 94 10.18 -38.21 0.93
C GLN A 94 10.11 -37.68 -0.52
N ASP A 95 8.95 -37.16 -0.96
CA ASP A 95 8.80 -36.55 -2.29
C ASP A 95 9.81 -35.43 -2.51
N LEU A 96 10.01 -34.55 -1.51
CA LEU A 96 11.03 -33.52 -1.56
C LEU A 96 12.42 -34.13 -1.72
N GLY A 97 12.69 -35.24 -1.03
CA GLY A 97 13.91 -35.98 -1.14
C GLY A 97 14.18 -36.47 -2.58
N VAL A 98 13.18 -37.10 -3.18
CA VAL A 98 13.25 -37.57 -4.58
C VAL A 98 13.46 -36.40 -5.54
N TYR A 99 12.71 -35.30 -5.34
CA TYR A 99 12.88 -34.08 -6.14
C TYR A 99 14.33 -33.56 -6.11
N LEU A 100 14.93 -33.50 -4.93
CA LEU A 100 16.32 -33.04 -4.77
C LEU A 100 17.31 -34.01 -5.45
N ASP A 101 17.10 -35.33 -5.32
CA ASP A 101 17.94 -36.34 -5.94
C ASP A 101 17.90 -36.24 -7.47
N CYS A 102 16.77 -35.87 -8.08
CA CYS A 102 16.65 -35.61 -9.51
C CYS A 102 17.54 -34.43 -10.00
N HIS A 103 17.85 -33.49 -9.12
CA HIS A 103 18.67 -32.32 -9.45
C HIS A 103 20.17 -32.53 -9.20
N GLN A 104 20.58 -33.65 -8.57
CA GLN A 104 21.99 -33.94 -8.26
C GLN A 104 22.78 -34.62 -9.39
N GLY A 105 22.20 -34.72 -10.60
CA GLY A 105 22.90 -35.21 -11.78
C GLY A 105 23.20 -36.73 -11.82
N ASN A 106 22.69 -37.50 -10.86
CA ASN A 106 22.96 -38.94 -10.73
C ASN A 106 21.86 -39.85 -11.30
N LEU A 107 20.87 -39.30 -12.01
CA LEU A 107 19.81 -40.10 -12.63
C LEU A 107 20.01 -40.24 -14.14
N PRO A 108 19.78 -41.44 -14.73
CA PRO A 108 19.97 -41.70 -16.15
C PRO A 108 19.04 -40.89 -17.09
N PHE A 109 18.05 -40.17 -16.54
CA PHE A 109 17.11 -39.33 -17.28
C PHE A 109 17.21 -37.84 -16.93
N GLY A 110 18.22 -37.41 -16.14
CA GLY A 110 18.23 -36.13 -15.44
C GLY A 110 19.06 -35.05 -16.11
N GLN A 111 18.68 -34.58 -17.28
CA GLN A 111 19.07 -33.22 -17.69
C GLN A 111 18.04 -32.19 -17.20
N LEU A 112 17.83 -32.09 -15.92
CA LEU A 112 17.21 -30.91 -15.36
C LEU A 112 18.30 -29.83 -15.30
N SER A 113 18.41 -29.04 -16.36
CA SER A 113 19.35 -27.95 -16.53
C SER A 113 19.15 -26.78 -15.55
N ARG A 114 18.16 -26.87 -14.68
CA ARG A 114 17.75 -25.80 -13.76
C ARG A 114 17.98 -26.21 -12.30
N PRO A 115 18.40 -25.27 -11.42
CA PRO A 115 18.59 -25.54 -10.01
C PRO A 115 17.26 -25.88 -9.31
N PRO A 116 17.29 -26.60 -8.19
CA PRO A 116 16.08 -26.93 -7.42
C PRO A 116 15.42 -25.67 -6.85
N ARG A 117 14.09 -25.63 -6.91
CA ARG A 117 13.25 -24.54 -6.48
C ARG A 117 12.11 -25.06 -5.65
N ILE A 118 12.06 -24.68 -4.39
CA ILE A 118 11.11 -25.18 -3.41
C ILE A 118 10.22 -24.02 -2.97
N GLN A 119 8.92 -24.28 -2.87
CA GLN A 119 7.94 -23.34 -2.33
C GLN A 119 7.31 -23.94 -1.08
N VAL A 120 7.27 -23.18 0.03
CA VAL A 120 6.80 -23.67 1.32
C VAL A 120 6.19 -22.54 2.16
N THR A 121 5.22 -22.87 3.01
CA THR A 121 4.71 -21.91 4.01
C THR A 121 5.64 -21.79 5.21
N LEU A 122 5.55 -20.65 5.92
CA LEU A 122 6.27 -20.42 7.19
C LEU A 122 6.12 -21.62 8.13
N ASP A 123 4.88 -22.08 8.36
CA ASP A 123 4.53 -23.17 9.31
C ASP A 123 5.13 -24.54 8.94
N SER A 124 5.59 -24.72 7.71
CA SER A 124 6.15 -26.01 7.21
C SER A 124 7.62 -25.92 6.81
N SER A 125 8.24 -24.77 6.95
CA SER A 125 9.62 -24.52 6.53
C SER A 125 10.65 -25.32 7.32
N ASP A 126 10.38 -25.62 8.59
CA ASP A 126 11.19 -26.47 9.45
C ASP A 126 11.38 -27.88 8.86
N LYS A 127 10.35 -28.42 8.22
CA LYS A 127 10.37 -29.74 7.59
C LYS A 127 11.25 -29.74 6.33
N VAL A 128 11.13 -28.68 5.52
CA VAL A 128 12.00 -28.48 4.35
C VAL A 128 13.45 -28.34 4.80
N LEU A 129 13.72 -27.47 5.80
CA LEU A 129 15.06 -27.31 6.37
C LEU A 129 15.63 -28.64 6.90
N SER A 130 14.82 -29.46 7.57
CA SER A 130 15.23 -30.78 8.05
C SER A 130 15.68 -31.70 6.92
N VAL A 131 14.95 -31.73 5.79
CA VAL A 131 15.34 -32.51 4.61
C VAL A 131 16.63 -31.98 3.98
N LEU A 132 16.78 -30.66 3.83
CA LEU A 132 18.00 -30.05 3.29
C LEU A 132 19.22 -30.31 4.19
N LYS A 133 19.03 -30.22 5.51
CA LYS A 133 20.08 -30.49 6.51
C LYS A 133 20.53 -31.95 6.49
N SER A 134 19.61 -32.90 6.41
CA SER A 134 19.94 -34.33 6.31
C SER A 134 20.79 -34.67 5.09
N ARG A 135 20.63 -33.89 4.01
CA ARG A 135 21.41 -33.98 2.77
C ARG A 135 22.67 -33.11 2.75
N ARG A 136 22.91 -32.31 3.78
CA ARG A 136 24.03 -31.36 3.89
C ARG A 136 24.09 -30.34 2.75
N VAL A 137 22.92 -29.89 2.26
CA VAL A 137 22.81 -28.94 1.15
C VAL A 137 22.20 -27.59 1.54
N THR A 138 21.91 -27.35 2.82
CA THR A 138 21.27 -26.12 3.31
C THR A 138 22.02 -24.86 2.84
N ASP A 139 23.35 -24.85 2.95
CA ASP A 139 24.19 -23.69 2.60
C ASP A 139 24.22 -23.37 1.08
N THR A 140 23.75 -24.29 0.24
CA THR A 140 23.66 -24.05 -1.20
C THR A 140 22.42 -23.25 -1.59
N PHE A 141 21.38 -23.26 -0.76
CA PHE A 141 20.12 -22.59 -1.04
C PHE A 141 20.12 -21.14 -0.55
N LEU A 142 19.49 -20.27 -1.35
CA LEU A 142 19.04 -18.97 -0.90
C LEU A 142 17.59 -19.09 -0.41
N PHE A 143 17.37 -18.76 0.85
CA PHE A 143 16.02 -18.71 1.43
C PHE A 143 15.44 -17.33 1.21
N VAL A 144 14.29 -17.25 0.53
CA VAL A 144 13.59 -16.00 0.25
C VAL A 144 12.30 -15.99 1.08
N VAL A 145 12.28 -15.19 2.14
CA VAL A 145 11.10 -14.98 2.98
C VAL A 145 10.28 -13.85 2.35
N ASP A 146 9.32 -14.24 1.52
CA ASP A 146 8.46 -13.30 0.80
C ASP A 146 7.37 -12.75 1.70
N GLU A 147 7.10 -11.46 1.60
CA GLU A 147 6.16 -10.72 2.44
C GLU A 147 6.48 -10.89 3.96
N PHE A 148 7.75 -10.71 4.34
CA PHE A 148 8.22 -10.95 5.70
C PHE A 148 7.59 -10.01 6.75
N GLN A 149 6.98 -8.89 6.36
CA GLN A 149 6.21 -8.01 7.26
C GLN A 149 5.03 -8.74 7.91
N CYS A 150 4.55 -9.84 7.30
CA CYS A 150 3.51 -10.67 7.89
C CYS A 150 3.93 -11.29 9.23
N LEU A 151 5.23 -11.48 9.48
CA LEU A 151 5.75 -11.93 10.78
C LEU A 151 5.28 -10.99 11.91
N MET A 152 5.34 -9.68 11.68
CA MET A 152 4.79 -8.71 12.63
C MET A 152 3.27 -8.61 12.54
N GLY A 153 2.74 -8.55 11.32
CA GLY A 153 1.29 -8.37 11.09
C GLY A 153 0.43 -9.50 11.65
N ASP A 154 0.94 -10.72 11.68
CA ASP A 154 0.27 -11.93 12.16
C ASP A 154 0.66 -12.31 13.61
N ALA A 155 1.66 -11.67 14.21
CA ALA A 155 2.22 -12.05 15.50
C ALA A 155 1.19 -12.12 16.64
N THR A 156 0.14 -11.32 16.60
CA THR A 156 -0.91 -11.32 17.64
C THR A 156 -1.76 -12.60 17.68
N PHE A 157 -1.71 -13.45 16.65
CA PHE A 157 -2.42 -14.73 16.62
C PHE A 157 -1.55 -15.93 16.23
N LYS A 158 -0.36 -15.68 15.67
CA LYS A 158 0.63 -16.70 15.28
C LYS A 158 2.01 -16.47 15.89
N GLY A 159 2.14 -15.59 16.89
CA GLY A 159 3.42 -15.14 17.42
C GLY A 159 4.40 -16.26 17.73
N SER A 160 3.95 -17.32 18.40
CA SER A 160 4.80 -18.47 18.71
C SER A 160 5.33 -19.17 17.47
N THR A 161 4.46 -19.39 16.48
CA THR A 161 4.85 -20.04 15.22
C THR A 161 5.85 -19.18 14.44
N ASP A 162 5.57 -17.89 14.34
CA ASP A 162 6.38 -16.94 13.57
C ASP A 162 7.72 -16.69 14.26
N MET A 163 7.75 -16.60 15.58
CA MET A 163 9.00 -16.45 16.33
C MET A 163 9.86 -17.72 16.27
N ASN A 164 9.28 -18.91 16.43
CA ASN A 164 9.97 -20.18 16.26
C ASN A 164 10.56 -20.32 14.84
N PHE A 165 9.78 -19.96 13.82
CA PHE A 165 10.26 -19.92 12.44
C PHE A 165 11.49 -19.01 12.29
N LEU A 166 11.39 -17.78 12.79
CA LEU A 166 12.45 -16.78 12.64
C LEU A 166 13.74 -17.22 13.33
N VAL A 167 13.65 -17.70 14.58
CA VAL A 167 14.80 -18.20 15.34
C VAL A 167 15.41 -19.42 14.65
N TYR A 168 14.59 -20.36 14.19
CA TYR A 168 15.07 -21.58 13.54
C TYR A 168 15.74 -21.29 12.20
N LEU A 169 15.10 -20.47 11.36
CA LEU A 169 15.68 -20.08 10.08
C LEU A 169 16.99 -19.31 10.26
N ASP A 170 17.02 -18.38 11.21
CA ASP A 170 18.21 -17.57 11.49
C ASP A 170 19.42 -18.42 11.89
N ARG A 171 19.19 -19.49 12.65
CA ARG A 171 20.22 -20.40 13.10
C ARG A 171 20.70 -21.35 12.00
N GLU A 172 19.78 -21.90 11.20
CA GLU A 172 20.09 -23.00 10.27
C GLU A 172 20.51 -22.52 8.86
N ALA A 173 20.11 -21.29 8.47
CA ALA A 173 20.38 -20.77 7.13
C ALA A 173 21.34 -19.59 7.16
N ARG A 174 22.34 -19.62 6.25
CA ARG A 174 23.32 -18.54 6.11
C ARG A 174 22.90 -17.49 5.08
N ARG A 175 22.14 -17.90 4.08
CA ARG A 175 21.76 -17.09 2.91
C ARG A 175 20.26 -16.84 2.97
N ILE A 176 19.85 -15.67 3.44
CA ILE A 176 18.44 -15.32 3.62
C ILE A 176 18.18 -13.95 2.98
N CYS A 177 17.15 -13.86 2.13
CA CYS A 177 16.57 -12.61 1.67
C CYS A 177 15.20 -12.41 2.31
N TYR A 178 15.05 -11.40 3.15
CA TYR A 178 13.76 -10.95 3.65
C TYR A 178 13.18 -9.93 2.66
N LEU A 179 12.18 -10.36 1.88
CA LEU A 179 11.64 -9.61 0.75
C LEU A 179 10.27 -9.00 1.07
N SER A 180 10.09 -7.72 0.80
CA SER A 180 8.78 -7.06 0.88
C SER A 180 8.72 -5.78 0.05
N ALA A 181 7.51 -5.39 -0.37
CA ALA A 181 7.22 -4.04 -0.86
C ALA A 181 6.88 -3.07 0.29
N THR A 182 6.40 -3.63 1.39
CA THR A 182 5.95 -2.91 2.60
C THR A 182 6.63 -3.52 3.82
N PRO A 183 7.95 -3.37 3.98
CA PRO A 183 8.70 -4.02 5.04
C PRO A 183 8.26 -3.56 6.43
N ILE A 184 8.61 -4.33 7.45
CA ILE A 184 8.45 -3.90 8.84
C ILE A 184 9.13 -2.55 9.00
N PRO A 185 8.45 -1.53 9.59
CA PRO A 185 9.04 -0.21 9.78
C PRO A 185 10.37 -0.25 10.56
N ASP A 186 11.31 0.59 10.16
CA ASP A 186 12.69 0.59 10.69
C ASP A 186 12.73 0.69 12.22
N ILE A 187 11.82 1.49 12.81
CA ILE A 187 11.70 1.64 14.27
C ILE A 187 11.41 0.32 14.99
N PHE A 188 10.89 -0.68 14.31
CA PHE A 188 10.60 -2.02 14.87
C PHE A 188 11.65 -3.04 14.49
N LEU A 189 12.30 -2.91 13.33
CA LEU A 189 13.32 -3.86 12.88
C LEU A 189 14.49 -3.97 13.85
N ASP A 190 14.97 -2.84 14.36
CA ASP A 190 16.09 -2.82 15.33
C ASP A 190 15.73 -3.45 16.70
N ASN A 191 14.44 -3.61 16.99
CA ASN A 191 13.95 -4.28 18.19
C ASN A 191 13.80 -5.81 18.04
N ILE A 192 14.04 -6.35 16.85
CA ILE A 192 13.97 -7.79 16.58
C ILE A 192 15.40 -8.30 16.36
N PRO A 193 15.97 -9.10 17.28
CA PRO A 193 17.39 -9.49 17.25
C PRO A 193 17.83 -10.12 15.93
N GLN A 194 16.96 -10.88 15.26
CA GLN A 194 17.23 -11.55 14.00
C GLN A 194 17.39 -10.58 12.82
N PHE A 195 16.91 -9.35 12.95
CA PHE A 195 17.06 -8.28 11.94
C PHE A 195 18.14 -7.26 12.30
N ALA A 196 18.60 -7.24 13.54
CA ALA A 196 19.62 -6.30 13.99
C ALA A 196 20.94 -6.48 13.22
N GLY A 197 21.41 -5.40 12.61
CA GLY A 197 22.68 -5.39 11.86
C GLY A 197 22.66 -6.06 10.47
N ILE A 198 21.52 -6.57 10.01
CA ILE A 198 21.39 -7.10 8.65
C ILE A 198 21.43 -5.95 7.64
N PRO A 199 22.18 -6.07 6.51
CA PRO A 199 22.15 -5.08 5.43
C PRO A 199 20.73 -4.89 4.87
N TYR A 200 20.33 -3.64 4.71
CA TYR A 200 19.01 -3.28 4.19
C TYR A 200 19.17 -2.62 2.83
N TYR A 201 18.65 -3.27 1.80
CA TYR A 201 18.64 -2.77 0.43
C TYR A 201 17.26 -2.24 0.09
N LYS A 202 17.20 -1.04 -0.49
CA LYS A 202 15.98 -0.40 -0.93
C LYS A 202 16.08 -0.09 -2.42
N LEU A 203 15.08 -0.53 -3.19
CA LEU A 203 14.99 -0.18 -4.61
C LEU A 203 14.35 1.19 -4.78
N GLU A 204 14.96 2.03 -5.58
CA GLU A 204 14.38 3.30 -6.05
C GLU A 204 14.02 3.16 -7.53
N TRP A 205 12.76 3.33 -7.83
CA TRP A 205 12.22 3.19 -9.17
C TRP A 205 12.11 4.54 -9.88
N ASP A 206 12.20 4.50 -11.21
CA ASP A 206 11.88 5.65 -12.03
C ASP A 206 10.47 6.17 -11.68
N PRO A 207 10.30 7.47 -11.37
CA PRO A 207 9.00 8.05 -11.06
C PRO A 207 7.94 7.82 -12.15
N GLU A 208 8.34 7.66 -13.42
CA GLU A 208 7.42 7.40 -14.52
C GLU A 208 6.73 6.02 -14.44
N VAL A 209 7.32 5.05 -13.73
CA VAL A 209 6.73 3.72 -13.55
C VAL A 209 5.91 3.59 -12.27
N ILE A 210 5.93 4.62 -11.42
CA ILE A 210 5.18 4.65 -10.16
C ILE A 210 3.76 5.10 -10.42
N GLU A 211 2.81 4.23 -10.14
CA GLU A 211 1.38 4.51 -10.30
C GLU A 211 0.76 4.83 -8.94
N GLU A 212 0.16 6.01 -8.81
CA GLU A 212 -0.37 6.48 -7.56
C GLU A 212 -1.87 6.22 -7.41
N PRO A 213 -2.31 5.72 -6.22
CA PRO A 213 -3.72 5.45 -5.99
C PRO A 213 -4.52 6.74 -5.77
N THR A 214 -5.72 6.78 -6.32
CA THR A 214 -6.73 7.80 -6.02
C THR A 214 -7.61 7.29 -4.88
N LEU A 215 -7.50 7.92 -3.71
CA LEU A 215 -8.19 7.49 -2.51
C LEU A 215 -9.36 8.41 -2.17
N LYS A 216 -10.49 7.81 -1.79
CA LYS A 216 -11.64 8.49 -1.19
C LYS A 216 -11.84 7.95 0.21
N GLU A 217 -12.03 8.83 1.18
CA GLU A 217 -12.38 8.43 2.53
C GLU A 217 -13.84 8.71 2.87
N VAL A 218 -14.46 7.78 3.60
CA VAL A 218 -15.81 7.89 4.12
C VAL A 218 -15.81 7.48 5.58
N ARG A 219 -15.90 8.46 6.47
CA ARG A 219 -16.05 8.20 7.90
C ARG A 219 -17.45 7.69 8.20
N MET A 220 -17.54 6.53 8.83
CA MET A 220 -18.79 5.95 9.28
C MET A 220 -19.39 6.78 10.42
N LYS A 221 -20.65 7.17 10.27
CA LYS A 221 -21.40 7.88 11.31
C LYS A 221 -21.78 6.95 12.47
N SER A 222 -22.21 7.55 13.58
CA SER A 222 -22.80 6.77 14.67
C SER A 222 -24.00 5.96 14.16
N GLY A 223 -24.06 4.66 14.51
CA GLY A 223 -25.11 3.74 14.02
C GLY A 223 -24.91 3.17 12.62
N GLU A 224 -23.87 3.59 11.87
CA GLU A 224 -23.45 2.94 10.63
C GLU A 224 -22.52 1.75 10.89
N SER A 225 -22.59 0.75 10.03
CA SER A 225 -21.72 -0.42 10.05
C SER A 225 -21.28 -0.78 8.63
N ALA A 226 -20.24 -1.61 8.53
CA ALA A 226 -19.78 -2.13 7.26
C ALA A 226 -20.92 -2.82 6.48
N GLU A 227 -21.77 -3.60 7.19
CA GLU A 227 -22.91 -4.29 6.58
C GLU A 227 -23.90 -3.32 5.95
N LYS A 228 -24.27 -2.23 6.66
CA LYS A 228 -25.20 -1.21 6.13
C LYS A 228 -24.62 -0.48 4.92
N LEU A 229 -23.33 -0.18 4.92
CA LEU A 229 -22.66 0.50 3.80
C LEU A 229 -22.48 -0.43 2.61
N CYS A 230 -22.12 -1.69 2.83
CA CYS A 230 -22.11 -2.69 1.76
C CYS A 230 -23.50 -2.90 1.14
N ALA A 231 -24.56 -2.93 1.96
CA ALA A 231 -25.92 -3.01 1.45
C ALA A 231 -26.27 -1.84 0.51
N ARG A 232 -25.85 -0.61 0.85
CA ARG A 232 -26.01 0.56 -0.04
C ARG A 232 -25.22 0.42 -1.34
N LEU A 233 -24.00 -0.14 -1.31
CA LEU A 233 -23.23 -0.41 -2.52
C LEU A 233 -23.95 -1.42 -3.41
N ILE A 234 -24.42 -2.54 -2.84
CA ILE A 234 -25.17 -3.58 -3.55
C ILE A 234 -26.45 -3.02 -4.16
N GLN A 235 -27.21 -2.22 -3.40
CA GLN A 235 -28.41 -1.55 -3.89
C GLN A 235 -28.09 -0.63 -5.07
N ARG A 236 -27.06 0.21 -4.94
CA ARG A 236 -26.61 1.12 -6.00
C ARG A 236 -26.23 0.38 -7.30
N TYR A 237 -25.53 -0.76 -7.16
CA TYR A 237 -25.24 -1.60 -8.32
C TYR A 237 -26.53 -2.13 -8.97
N ARG A 238 -27.49 -2.62 -8.20
CA ARG A 238 -28.77 -3.15 -8.72
C ARG A 238 -29.60 -2.08 -9.41
N GLU A 239 -29.58 -0.85 -8.91
CA GLU A 239 -30.32 0.28 -9.49
C GLU A 239 -29.66 0.78 -10.78
N ASN A 240 -28.34 0.87 -10.85
CA ASN A 240 -27.60 1.51 -11.92
C ASN A 240 -26.87 0.51 -12.85
N GLY A 241 -26.64 -0.73 -12.43
CA GLY A 241 -25.81 -1.71 -13.12
C GLY A 241 -24.30 -1.46 -12.97
N TYR A 242 -23.89 -0.50 -12.12
CA TYR A 242 -22.48 -0.18 -11.87
C TYR A 242 -22.32 0.55 -10.51
N PHE A 243 -21.08 0.57 -9.99
CA PHE A 243 -20.73 1.29 -8.75
C PHE A 243 -20.24 2.69 -9.01
N GLU A 244 -19.26 2.83 -9.90
CA GLU A 244 -18.60 4.07 -10.24
C GLU A 244 -18.48 4.22 -11.76
N ARG A 245 -18.22 5.45 -12.19
CA ARG A 245 -17.97 5.77 -13.61
C ARG A 245 -16.81 6.74 -13.73
N LYS A 246 -16.05 6.61 -14.80
CA LYS A 246 -15.01 7.56 -15.22
C LYS A 246 -15.24 8.01 -16.66
N VAL A 247 -14.79 9.21 -16.97
CA VAL A 247 -14.73 9.69 -18.35
C VAL A 247 -13.27 9.60 -18.80
N LEU A 248 -13.00 8.76 -19.79
CA LEU A 248 -11.67 8.55 -20.35
C LEU A 248 -11.72 8.86 -21.86
N GLN A 249 -10.95 9.83 -22.31
CA GLN A 249 -10.89 10.23 -23.72
C GLN A 249 -12.29 10.46 -24.34
N GLY A 250 -13.20 11.08 -23.56
CA GLY A 250 -14.57 11.36 -23.98
C GLY A 250 -15.56 10.18 -23.82
N ASN A 251 -15.10 8.98 -23.51
CA ASN A 251 -15.94 7.80 -23.29
C ASN A 251 -16.22 7.58 -21.80
N VAL A 252 -17.48 7.20 -21.48
CA VAL A 252 -17.84 6.85 -20.11
C VAL A 252 -17.59 5.36 -19.89
N VAL A 253 -16.73 5.05 -18.92
CA VAL A 253 -16.43 3.69 -18.49
C VAL A 253 -17.08 3.44 -17.13
N TYR A 254 -17.68 2.25 -16.96
CA TYR A 254 -18.43 1.87 -15.79
C TYR A 254 -17.75 0.74 -15.02
N SER A 255 -17.65 0.89 -13.69
CA SER A 255 -17.22 -0.18 -12.78
C SER A 255 -18.40 -1.11 -12.48
N ARG A 256 -18.33 -2.36 -12.95
CA ARG A 256 -19.39 -3.36 -12.78
C ARG A 256 -19.04 -4.45 -11.78
N GLU A 257 -17.82 -4.47 -11.30
CA GLU A 257 -17.31 -5.42 -10.31
C GLU A 257 -16.80 -4.66 -9.07
N ALA A 258 -16.95 -5.25 -7.89
CA ALA A 258 -16.49 -4.68 -6.63
C ALA A 258 -15.59 -5.67 -5.89
N CYS A 259 -14.35 -5.24 -5.59
CA CYS A 259 -13.46 -5.91 -4.65
C CYS A 259 -13.65 -5.28 -3.26
N ILE A 260 -14.21 -6.03 -2.33
CA ILE A 260 -14.61 -5.57 -1.00
C ILE A 260 -13.71 -6.20 0.06
N PHE A 261 -12.85 -5.40 0.65
CA PHE A 261 -11.93 -5.83 1.70
C PHE A 261 -12.57 -5.60 3.07
N LEU A 262 -12.95 -6.69 3.73
CA LEU A 262 -13.61 -6.70 5.04
C LEU A 262 -13.14 -7.90 5.85
N ASN A 263 -12.32 -7.67 6.88
CA ASN A 263 -11.69 -8.74 7.65
C ASN A 263 -12.61 -9.35 8.71
N GLU A 264 -13.80 -9.81 8.31
CA GLU A 264 -14.73 -10.53 9.21
C GLU A 264 -15.71 -11.39 8.41
N VAL A 265 -15.55 -12.72 8.43
CA VAL A 265 -16.42 -13.67 7.71
C VAL A 265 -17.88 -13.57 8.19
N ARG A 266 -18.10 -13.32 9.49
CA ARG A 266 -19.47 -13.13 10.03
C ARG A 266 -20.18 -11.95 9.38
N SER A 267 -19.51 -10.82 9.21
CA SER A 267 -20.09 -9.65 8.52
C SER A 267 -20.35 -9.93 7.05
N ILE A 268 -19.45 -10.65 6.37
CA ILE A 268 -19.63 -11.08 4.97
C ILE A 268 -20.90 -11.95 4.86
N ARG A 269 -21.06 -12.93 5.75
CA ARG A 269 -22.27 -13.77 5.80
C ARG A 269 -23.55 -12.97 6.02
N ASN A 270 -23.51 -12.00 6.93
CA ASN A 270 -24.65 -11.11 7.19
C ASN A 270 -25.01 -10.27 5.96
N ILE A 271 -24.01 -9.73 5.24
CA ILE A 271 -24.20 -8.97 4.01
C ILE A 271 -24.87 -9.84 2.94
N ILE A 272 -24.38 -11.06 2.74
CA ILE A 272 -24.94 -12.03 1.79
C ILE A 272 -26.40 -12.29 2.12
N GLY A 273 -26.73 -12.62 3.38
CA GLY A 273 -28.08 -12.95 3.80
C GLY A 273 -29.03 -11.76 3.71
N GLN A 274 -28.65 -10.60 4.22
CA GLN A 274 -29.48 -9.38 4.22
C GLN A 274 -29.80 -8.88 2.81
N ASN A 275 -28.91 -9.12 1.85
CA ASN A 275 -29.10 -8.66 0.47
C ASN A 275 -29.54 -9.78 -0.48
N ASN A 276 -29.81 -10.98 0.03
CA ASN A 276 -30.18 -12.14 -0.79
C ASN A 276 -29.24 -12.36 -1.99
N LEU A 277 -27.93 -12.27 -1.74
CA LEU A 277 -26.92 -12.50 -2.76
C LEU A 277 -26.85 -13.99 -3.09
N LYS A 278 -26.63 -14.30 -4.36
CA LYS A 278 -26.52 -15.68 -4.85
C LYS A 278 -25.06 -16.11 -5.02
N PRO A 279 -24.79 -17.43 -4.99
CA PRO A 279 -23.42 -17.94 -5.18
C PRO A 279 -22.77 -17.57 -6.52
N ASP A 280 -23.54 -17.33 -7.55
CA ASP A 280 -23.06 -16.88 -8.88
C ASP A 280 -22.69 -15.39 -8.92
N GLU A 281 -23.21 -14.59 -7.98
CA GLU A 281 -22.88 -13.16 -7.85
C GLU A 281 -21.62 -12.90 -6.98
N VAL A 282 -21.19 -13.88 -6.14
CA VAL A 282 -20.23 -13.63 -5.06
C VAL A 282 -19.05 -14.59 -5.11
N THR A 283 -17.85 -14.03 -5.06
CA THR A 283 -16.60 -14.74 -4.73
C THR A 283 -16.18 -14.37 -3.30
N ILE A 284 -15.73 -15.35 -2.50
CA ILE A 284 -15.31 -15.12 -1.11
C ILE A 284 -13.88 -15.64 -0.92
N LEU A 285 -12.99 -14.78 -0.49
CA LEU A 285 -11.60 -15.11 -0.20
C LEU A 285 -11.38 -15.06 1.32
N CYS A 286 -11.32 -16.22 1.93
CA CYS A 286 -11.05 -16.37 3.36
C CYS A 286 -10.12 -17.58 3.60
N SER A 287 -9.66 -17.75 4.84
CA SER A 287 -8.86 -18.93 5.21
C SER A 287 -9.68 -20.22 5.12
N GLU A 288 -9.01 -21.35 4.84
CA GLU A 288 -9.64 -22.69 4.78
C GLU A 288 -10.38 -23.01 6.09
N SER A 289 -9.82 -22.62 7.24
CA SER A 289 -10.46 -22.82 8.56
C SER A 289 -11.78 -22.06 8.74
N LYS A 290 -12.00 -20.97 7.97
CA LYS A 290 -13.22 -20.17 8.00
C LYS A 290 -14.21 -20.53 6.90
N ALA A 291 -13.83 -21.38 5.96
CA ALA A 291 -14.70 -21.80 4.85
C ALA A 291 -15.99 -22.50 5.34
N SER A 292 -15.93 -23.23 6.45
CA SER A 292 -17.09 -23.88 7.07
C SER A 292 -18.12 -22.90 7.66
N GLU A 293 -17.75 -21.65 7.90
CA GLU A 293 -18.65 -20.61 8.42
C GLU A 293 -19.49 -19.94 7.33
N LEU A 294 -19.22 -20.25 6.05
CA LEU A 294 -19.91 -19.64 4.91
C LEU A 294 -21.35 -20.17 4.80
N PRO A 295 -22.28 -19.37 4.21
CA PRO A 295 -23.65 -19.84 3.97
C PRO A 295 -23.68 -21.04 3.05
N LYS A 296 -24.73 -21.87 3.18
CA LYS A 296 -24.94 -23.04 2.31
C LYS A 296 -24.94 -22.63 0.83
N GLY A 297 -24.14 -23.35 0.02
CA GLY A 297 -23.98 -23.11 -1.41
C GLY A 297 -22.86 -22.12 -1.77
N PHE A 298 -22.24 -21.44 -0.78
CA PHE A 298 -21.07 -20.62 -1.00
C PHE A 298 -19.79 -21.38 -0.67
N VAL A 299 -18.75 -21.12 -1.45
CA VAL A 299 -17.44 -21.76 -1.27
C VAL A 299 -16.36 -20.67 -1.20
N ALA A 300 -15.28 -20.95 -0.46
CA ALA A 300 -14.11 -20.09 -0.45
C ALA A 300 -13.29 -20.29 -1.74
N GLY A 301 -12.76 -19.19 -2.30
CA GLY A 301 -11.94 -19.20 -3.51
C GLY A 301 -12.75 -18.89 -4.77
N GLY A 302 -12.24 -19.32 -5.93
CA GLY A 302 -12.92 -19.12 -7.22
C GLY A 302 -12.62 -17.80 -7.93
N LEU A 303 -11.45 -17.18 -7.64
CA LEU A 303 -10.95 -16.07 -8.45
C LEU A 303 -10.59 -16.53 -9.85
N CYS A 304 -10.83 -15.64 -10.81
CA CYS A 304 -10.36 -15.84 -12.17
C CYS A 304 -8.82 -15.78 -12.22
N ALA A 305 -8.20 -16.85 -12.70
CA ALA A 305 -6.75 -16.93 -12.90
C ALA A 305 -6.33 -16.55 -14.33
N ASP A 306 -7.27 -16.42 -15.26
CA ASP A 306 -6.98 -16.05 -16.64
C ASP A 306 -6.82 -14.54 -16.78
N ARG A 307 -5.57 -14.12 -16.99
CA ARG A 307 -5.22 -12.72 -17.20
C ARG A 307 -5.74 -12.18 -18.55
N ASN A 308 -5.86 -13.04 -19.55
CA ASN A 308 -6.19 -12.61 -20.91
C ASN A 308 -7.70 -12.49 -21.13
N ASN A 309 -8.48 -13.28 -20.43
CA ASN A 309 -9.94 -13.24 -20.51
C ASN A 309 -10.56 -13.37 -19.11
N PRO A 310 -10.43 -12.32 -18.26
CA PRO A 310 -10.92 -12.39 -16.89
C PRO A 310 -12.45 -12.41 -16.85
N VAL A 311 -12.99 -13.44 -16.22
CA VAL A 311 -14.43 -13.56 -15.93
C VAL A 311 -14.60 -13.65 -14.42
N ASN A 312 -15.13 -12.59 -13.82
CA ASN A 312 -15.35 -12.50 -12.39
C ASN A 312 -16.85 -12.39 -12.06
N LYS A 313 -17.16 -12.68 -10.81
CA LYS A 313 -18.47 -12.40 -10.24
C LYS A 313 -18.53 -10.92 -9.84
N THR A 314 -19.74 -10.39 -9.70
CA THR A 314 -19.99 -8.99 -9.39
C THR A 314 -19.32 -8.53 -8.10
N PHE A 315 -19.36 -9.36 -7.05
CA PHE A 315 -18.84 -9.02 -5.72
C PHE A 315 -17.73 -10.00 -5.31
N THR A 316 -16.56 -9.50 -5.01
CA THR A 316 -15.47 -10.28 -4.42
C THR A 316 -15.21 -9.78 -3.01
N PHE A 317 -15.52 -10.60 -2.00
CA PHE A 317 -15.23 -10.30 -0.60
C PHE A 317 -13.91 -10.90 -0.17
N CYS A 318 -13.06 -10.07 0.45
CA CYS A 318 -11.68 -10.38 0.82
C CYS A 318 -11.48 -10.23 2.33
N THR A 319 -11.00 -11.28 2.99
CA THR A 319 -10.46 -11.19 4.36
C THR A 319 -8.94 -11.05 4.33
N LYS A 320 -8.30 -10.85 5.49
CA LYS A 320 -6.83 -10.70 5.57
C LYS A 320 -6.04 -11.86 4.93
N ALA A 321 -6.64 -13.04 4.80
CA ALA A 321 -6.03 -14.19 4.11
C ALA A 321 -5.70 -13.93 2.61
N SER A 322 -6.25 -12.86 2.03
CA SER A 322 -6.07 -12.50 0.62
C SER A 322 -5.53 -11.08 0.40
N PHE A 323 -5.11 -10.37 1.46
CA PHE A 323 -4.55 -9.03 1.29
C PHE A 323 -3.17 -9.07 0.64
N GLU A 324 -2.37 -10.08 0.99
CA GLU A 324 -1.05 -10.29 0.42
C GLU A 324 -1.10 -11.40 -0.64
N GLY A 325 -0.45 -11.16 -1.77
CA GLY A 325 -0.08 -12.17 -2.75
C GLY A 325 -1.18 -12.78 -3.61
N VAL A 326 -2.42 -12.35 -3.49
CA VAL A 326 -3.52 -12.75 -4.38
C VAL A 326 -3.72 -11.67 -5.43
N ASP A 327 -3.57 -12.01 -6.69
CA ASP A 327 -3.74 -11.09 -7.81
C ASP A 327 -5.18 -11.12 -8.34
N PHE A 328 -5.76 -9.93 -8.54
CA PHE A 328 -7.08 -9.75 -9.15
C PHE A 328 -6.92 -9.33 -10.61
N TYR A 329 -7.49 -10.14 -11.49
CA TYR A 329 -7.57 -9.83 -12.90
C TYR A 329 -9.00 -9.40 -13.22
N SER A 330 -9.22 -8.09 -13.32
CA SER A 330 -10.50 -7.49 -13.72
C SER A 330 -10.26 -6.30 -14.62
N THR A 331 -11.11 -6.12 -15.61
CA THR A 331 -11.06 -4.98 -16.54
C THR A 331 -11.82 -3.76 -16.02
N ASN A 332 -12.59 -3.89 -14.92
CA ASN A 332 -13.47 -2.82 -14.47
C ASN A 332 -13.79 -2.82 -12.96
N ALA A 333 -13.13 -3.62 -12.14
CA ALA A 333 -13.43 -3.67 -10.71
C ALA A 333 -12.94 -2.41 -9.96
N SER A 334 -13.76 -1.91 -9.04
CA SER A 334 -13.39 -0.89 -8.05
C SER A 334 -13.07 -1.52 -6.70
N THR A 335 -12.22 -0.86 -5.92
CA THR A 335 -11.78 -1.35 -4.60
C THR A 335 -12.49 -0.60 -3.46
N TYR A 336 -13.04 -1.35 -2.52
CA TYR A 336 -13.71 -0.85 -1.31
C TYR A 336 -13.10 -1.48 -0.07
N ILE A 337 -12.64 -0.66 0.88
CA ILE A 337 -11.96 -1.10 2.09
C ILE A 337 -12.78 -0.70 3.30
N PHE A 338 -13.12 -1.66 4.17
CA PHE A 338 -13.90 -1.42 5.37
C PHE A 338 -13.06 -1.65 6.63
N ILE A 339 -12.92 -0.62 7.45
CA ILE A 339 -12.08 -0.59 8.64
C ILE A 339 -12.90 -0.19 9.86
N ASN A 340 -12.78 -0.94 10.93
CA ASN A 340 -13.38 -0.58 12.22
C ASN A 340 -12.31 -0.59 13.30
N ALA A 341 -11.77 0.57 13.63
CA ALA A 341 -10.73 0.71 14.66
C ALA A 341 -11.23 0.37 16.09
N GLY A 342 -12.54 0.29 16.30
CA GLY A 342 -13.14 -0.23 17.54
C GLY A 342 -12.97 -1.74 17.71
N LYS A 343 -12.71 -2.47 16.62
CA LYS A 343 -12.45 -3.91 16.61
C LYS A 343 -11.03 -4.18 16.15
N GLU A 344 -10.25 -4.81 16.99
CA GLU A 344 -8.82 -5.05 16.73
C GLU A 344 -8.57 -5.80 15.42
N TRP A 345 -9.33 -6.86 15.16
CA TRP A 345 -9.18 -7.69 13.95
C TRP A 345 -9.69 -7.03 12.67
N GLN A 346 -10.44 -5.94 12.76
CA GLN A 346 -10.88 -5.11 11.62
C GLN A 346 -10.05 -3.84 11.44
N THR A 347 -9.04 -3.62 12.28
CA THR A 347 -8.09 -2.52 12.12
C THR A 347 -7.01 -2.96 11.12
N LEU A 348 -6.93 -2.26 10.01
CA LEU A 348 -5.88 -2.50 9.01
C LEU A 348 -4.68 -1.60 9.31
N ASP A 349 -3.49 -2.14 9.10
CA ASP A 349 -2.25 -1.37 9.16
C ASP A 349 -2.15 -0.47 7.93
N ILE A 350 -2.00 0.83 8.15
CA ILE A 350 -1.92 1.79 7.04
C ILE A 350 -0.62 1.68 6.26
N MET A 351 0.45 1.16 6.85
CA MET A 351 1.75 1.02 6.20
C MET A 351 1.96 -0.36 5.57
N LEU A 352 1.32 -1.38 6.11
CA LEU A 352 1.51 -2.77 5.67
C LEU A 352 0.32 -3.26 4.84
N ASP A 353 -0.90 -3.22 5.40
CA ASP A 353 -2.08 -3.85 4.79
C ASP A 353 -2.62 -3.01 3.60
N ILE A 354 -2.74 -1.69 3.78
CA ILE A 354 -3.38 -0.83 2.77
C ILE A 354 -2.60 -0.78 1.45
N PRO A 355 -1.27 -0.57 1.43
CA PRO A 355 -0.52 -0.59 0.17
C PRO A 355 -0.57 -1.95 -0.52
N GLN A 356 -0.62 -3.05 0.24
CA GLN A 356 -0.78 -4.39 -0.31
C GLN A 356 -2.14 -4.54 -1.01
N ILE A 357 -3.23 -4.09 -0.38
CA ILE A 357 -4.58 -4.11 -0.97
C ILE A 357 -4.62 -3.29 -2.26
N LEU A 358 -4.07 -2.06 -2.23
CA LEU A 358 -4.07 -1.16 -3.39
C LEU A 358 -3.30 -1.73 -4.58
N GLY A 359 -2.31 -2.57 -4.32
CA GLY A 359 -1.53 -3.24 -5.36
C GLY A 359 -2.15 -4.54 -5.90
N ARG A 360 -3.36 -4.95 -5.51
CA ARG A 360 -3.92 -6.27 -5.91
C ARG A 360 -4.52 -6.30 -7.31
N GLN A 361 -5.07 -5.21 -7.80
CA GLN A 361 -5.60 -5.13 -9.16
C GLN A 361 -4.46 -5.06 -10.19
N ARG A 362 -4.36 -6.04 -11.10
CA ARG A 362 -3.17 -6.25 -11.94
C ARG A 362 -3.32 -5.88 -13.41
N LEU A 363 -4.56 -5.67 -13.89
CA LEU A 363 -4.75 -5.37 -15.31
C LEU A 363 -4.68 -3.87 -15.60
N ASP A 364 -3.76 -3.49 -16.48
CA ASP A 364 -3.60 -2.11 -16.94
C ASP A 364 -4.85 -1.57 -17.63
N MET A 365 -5.65 -2.47 -18.22
CA MET A 365 -6.92 -2.12 -18.85
C MET A 365 -8.02 -1.71 -17.85
N ASN A 366 -7.85 -1.98 -16.54
CA ASN A 366 -8.82 -1.56 -15.54
C ASN A 366 -8.59 -0.09 -15.14
N PRO A 367 -9.45 0.84 -15.57
CA PRO A 367 -9.29 2.26 -15.24
C PRO A 367 -9.52 2.59 -13.77
N PHE A 368 -10.07 1.64 -12.99
CA PHE A 368 -10.35 1.78 -11.55
C PHE A 368 -9.30 1.08 -10.68
N ARG A 369 -8.26 0.47 -11.27
CA ARG A 369 -7.32 -0.38 -10.53
C ARG A 369 -6.59 0.33 -9.39
N HIS A 370 -6.33 1.64 -9.54
CA HIS A 370 -5.67 2.47 -8.54
C HIS A 370 -6.64 3.29 -7.70
N ASP A 371 -7.95 3.11 -7.88
CA ASP A 371 -8.95 3.82 -7.09
C ASP A 371 -9.41 2.95 -5.93
N ALA A 372 -9.50 3.55 -4.74
CA ALA A 372 -10.10 2.89 -3.61
C ALA A 372 -10.97 3.86 -2.78
N THR A 373 -12.08 3.33 -2.29
CA THR A 373 -12.91 4.02 -1.29
C THR A 373 -12.74 3.34 0.07
N ILE A 374 -12.27 4.11 1.05
CA ILE A 374 -11.97 3.63 2.40
C ILE A 374 -13.09 4.09 3.33
N TYR A 375 -13.87 3.12 3.81
CA TYR A 375 -14.88 3.31 4.84
C TYR A 375 -14.26 2.98 6.19
N TYR A 376 -14.21 3.95 7.11
CA TYR A 376 -13.59 3.71 8.40
C TYR A 376 -14.43 4.21 9.58
N LYS A 377 -14.31 3.50 10.70
CA LYS A 377 -14.85 3.89 11.99
C LYS A 377 -13.70 4.13 12.96
N THR A 378 -13.76 5.27 13.66
CA THR A 378 -12.76 5.63 14.67
C THR A 378 -12.93 4.82 15.94
N MET A 379 -11.89 4.80 16.78
CA MET A 379 -11.98 4.23 18.13
C MET A 379 -12.96 5.01 18.99
N PRO A 380 -13.80 4.31 19.81
CA PRO A 380 -14.69 4.96 20.79
C PRO A 380 -13.91 5.56 21.97
N GLU A 381 -12.83 4.92 22.39
CA GLU A 381 -11.99 5.33 23.50
C GLU A 381 -10.53 5.46 23.06
N ARG A 382 -9.83 6.42 23.62
CA ARG A 382 -8.43 6.67 23.33
C ARG A 382 -7.57 6.22 24.50
N VAL A 383 -6.61 5.35 24.24
CA VAL A 383 -5.53 5.04 25.18
C VAL A 383 -4.40 6.02 24.94
N THR A 384 -3.98 6.77 25.96
CA THR A 384 -2.88 7.72 25.81
C THR A 384 -1.55 6.99 25.60
N LYS A 385 -0.56 7.69 25.08
CA LYS A 385 0.78 7.14 24.86
C LYS A 385 1.39 6.72 26.20
N GLU A 386 1.27 7.54 27.21
CA GLU A 386 1.80 7.31 28.55
C GLU A 386 1.15 6.09 29.22
N GLU A 387 -0.17 5.93 29.10
CA GLU A 387 -0.87 4.75 29.62
C GLU A 387 -0.44 3.46 28.92
N PHE A 388 -0.26 3.53 27.60
CA PHE A 388 0.20 2.40 26.82
C PHE A 388 1.64 2.01 27.20
N GLU A 389 2.57 2.98 27.18
CA GLU A 389 3.98 2.76 27.53
C GLU A 389 4.15 2.22 28.95
N ARG A 390 3.38 2.76 29.92
CA ARG A 390 3.39 2.25 31.30
C ARG A 390 2.97 0.78 31.36
N LYS A 391 1.87 0.41 30.71
CA LYS A 391 1.39 -0.97 30.68
C LYS A 391 2.41 -1.90 29.99
N GLN A 392 2.97 -1.46 28.88
CA GLN A 392 3.96 -2.22 28.14
C GLN A 392 5.24 -2.44 28.98
N SER A 393 5.80 -1.38 29.56
CA SER A 393 6.99 -1.50 30.42
C SER A 393 6.75 -2.40 31.63
N GLU A 394 5.54 -2.39 32.21
CA GLU A 394 5.18 -3.30 33.30
C GLU A 394 5.16 -4.75 32.83
N MET A 395 4.62 -5.05 31.64
CA MET A 395 4.57 -6.38 31.08
C MET A 395 5.98 -6.87 30.71
N GLU A 396 6.79 -6.04 30.05
CA GLU A 396 8.19 -6.34 29.72
C GLU A 396 8.99 -6.67 30.99
N ARG A 397 8.86 -5.85 32.04
CA ARG A 397 9.52 -6.09 33.31
C ARG A 397 9.10 -7.41 33.93
N LYS A 398 7.81 -7.76 33.91
CA LYS A 398 7.31 -9.05 34.42
C LYS A 398 7.86 -10.21 33.59
N SER A 399 7.86 -10.10 32.29
CA SER A 399 8.40 -11.11 31.39
C SER A 399 9.90 -11.31 31.59
N GLN A 400 10.65 -10.22 31.76
CA GLN A 400 12.08 -10.31 32.08
C GLN A 400 12.34 -11.01 33.40
N MET A 401 11.57 -10.70 34.45
CA MET A 401 11.71 -11.40 35.76
C MET A 401 11.46 -12.90 35.62
N ILE A 402 10.53 -13.34 34.78
CA ILE A 402 10.24 -14.74 34.53
C ILE A 402 11.41 -15.39 33.79
N LEU A 403 11.94 -14.76 32.76
CA LEU A 403 13.11 -15.23 32.02
C LEU A 403 14.34 -15.34 32.94
N ASP A 404 14.58 -14.36 33.79
CA ASP A 404 15.69 -14.38 34.76
C ASP A 404 15.51 -15.49 35.77
N THR A 405 14.29 -15.72 36.27
CA THR A 405 13.97 -16.82 37.17
C THR A 405 14.26 -18.18 36.53
N TYR A 406 13.82 -18.36 35.28
CA TYR A 406 14.08 -19.58 34.51
C TYR A 406 15.58 -19.78 34.26
N ASN A 407 16.27 -18.74 33.82
CA ASN A 407 17.70 -18.84 33.50
C ASN A 407 18.60 -19.14 34.70
N ASN A 408 18.19 -18.69 35.89
CA ASN A 408 18.92 -18.95 37.13
C ASN A 408 18.46 -20.24 37.87
N ALA A 409 17.42 -20.92 37.36
CA ALA A 409 16.93 -22.15 37.95
C ALA A 409 17.84 -23.35 37.62
N PRO A 410 17.97 -24.36 38.53
CA PRO A 410 18.63 -25.61 38.20
C PRO A 410 17.84 -26.40 37.15
N ASP A 411 18.53 -27.28 36.40
CA ASP A 411 17.97 -27.92 35.19
C ASP A 411 16.65 -28.67 35.44
N ASN A 412 16.55 -29.40 36.57
CA ASN A 412 15.30 -30.08 36.91
C ASN A 412 14.14 -29.13 37.21
N ALA A 413 14.40 -27.94 37.71
CA ALA A 413 13.38 -26.91 37.92
C ALA A 413 13.01 -26.21 36.60
N ARG A 414 13.94 -26.09 35.65
CA ARG A 414 13.66 -25.54 34.31
C ARG A 414 12.69 -26.41 33.53
N GLU A 415 12.85 -27.74 33.58
CA GLU A 415 11.90 -28.66 32.92
C GLU A 415 10.49 -28.50 33.48
N MET A 416 10.33 -28.49 34.79
CA MET A 416 9.04 -28.25 35.44
C MET A 416 8.46 -26.89 35.08
N PHE A 417 9.29 -25.88 34.98
CA PHE A 417 8.87 -24.53 34.62
C PHE A 417 8.33 -24.47 33.19
N VAL A 418 9.00 -25.10 32.22
CA VAL A 418 8.54 -25.20 30.84
C VAL A 418 7.21 -25.97 30.72
N GLU A 419 7.03 -27.05 31.48
CA GLU A 419 5.77 -27.79 31.52
C GLU A 419 4.64 -26.94 32.07
N LEU A 420 4.84 -26.26 33.19
CA LEU A 420 3.86 -25.32 33.76
C LEU A 420 3.49 -24.18 32.82
N TYR A 421 4.47 -23.69 32.08
CA TYR A 421 4.25 -22.64 31.07
C TYR A 421 3.48 -23.16 29.85
N ARG A 422 3.78 -24.39 29.40
CA ARG A 422 3.08 -25.02 28.28
C ARG A 422 1.59 -25.19 28.59
N ASP A 423 1.23 -25.65 29.75
CA ASP A 423 -0.14 -25.85 30.17
C ASP A 423 -0.93 -24.52 30.28
N LYS A 424 -0.25 -23.43 30.63
CA LYS A 424 -0.84 -22.10 30.76
C LYS A 424 -0.82 -21.30 29.47
N ALA A 425 0.10 -21.52 28.54
CA ALA A 425 0.15 -20.89 27.24
C ALA A 425 -1.05 -21.28 26.36
N THR A 426 -1.72 -22.38 26.63
CA THR A 426 -3.01 -22.75 26.03
C THR A 426 -4.17 -21.92 26.58
N ASP A 427 -4.06 -21.38 27.79
CA ASP A 427 -5.05 -20.47 28.37
C ASP A 427 -4.59 -19.01 28.15
N ARG A 428 -5.00 -18.42 27.05
CA ARG A 428 -4.66 -17.04 26.55
C ARG A 428 -4.79 -15.89 27.56
N ARG A 429 -5.01 -16.17 28.83
CA ARG A 429 -5.10 -15.18 29.93
C ARG A 429 -3.78 -14.92 30.62
N PHE A 430 -2.69 -15.57 30.19
CA PHE A 430 -1.42 -15.38 30.87
C PHE A 430 -0.74 -14.09 30.37
N VAL A 431 -0.17 -13.42 31.33
CA VAL A 431 0.55 -12.14 31.37
C VAL A 431 1.46 -11.91 30.15
N ASP A 432 1.66 -12.94 29.31
CA ASP A 432 2.92 -13.00 28.68
C ASP A 432 2.77 -13.35 27.23
N ASP A 433 1.99 -12.51 26.56
CA ASP A 433 2.11 -12.42 25.12
C ASP A 433 3.55 -12.11 24.67
N TYR A 434 4.44 -11.79 25.63
CA TYR A 434 5.86 -11.52 25.37
C TYR A 434 6.79 -12.70 25.69
N ILE A 435 6.30 -13.77 26.32
CA ILE A 435 7.09 -14.97 26.54
C ILE A 435 6.56 -16.09 25.68
N ASP A 436 7.46 -16.74 24.98
CA ASP A 436 7.12 -17.82 24.08
C ASP A 436 7.89 -19.11 24.40
N LEU A 437 7.31 -20.23 23.99
CA LEU A 437 7.95 -21.53 23.99
C LEU A 437 8.69 -21.70 22.65
N ILE A 438 10.00 -21.57 22.69
CA ILE A 438 10.87 -21.67 21.51
C ILE A 438 11.42 -23.11 21.45
N ARG A 439 11.25 -23.76 20.29
CA ARG A 439 11.81 -25.08 20.02
C ARG A 439 13.16 -24.97 19.33
N GLU A 440 14.19 -25.44 20.01
CA GLU A 440 15.54 -25.49 19.51
C GLU A 440 16.16 -26.87 19.65
N ASN A 441 16.69 -27.45 18.56
CA ASN A 441 17.39 -28.77 18.61
C ASN A 441 16.60 -29.88 19.30
N GLY A 442 15.27 -29.89 19.20
CA GLY A 442 14.40 -30.84 19.88
C GLY A 442 14.05 -30.48 21.33
N TYR A 443 14.67 -29.47 21.88
CA TYR A 443 14.35 -28.92 23.19
C TYR A 443 13.36 -27.77 23.12
N THR A 444 12.56 -27.60 24.16
CA THR A 444 11.68 -26.44 24.30
C THR A 444 12.27 -25.54 25.38
N THR A 445 12.53 -24.30 25.03
CA THR A 445 12.98 -23.25 25.93
C THR A 445 11.93 -22.13 26.02
N ILE A 446 12.10 -21.22 26.96
CA ILE A 446 11.30 -19.99 26.99
C ILE A 446 12.15 -18.81 26.49
N GLY A 447 11.53 -17.91 25.78
CA GLY A 447 12.18 -16.73 25.22
C GLY A 447 11.24 -15.55 25.10
N PHE A 448 11.81 -14.37 24.91
CA PHE A 448 11.03 -13.15 24.71
C PHE A 448 10.49 -13.10 23.27
N ASN A 449 9.18 -12.92 23.13
CA ASN A 449 8.56 -12.81 21.80
C ASN A 449 8.60 -11.36 21.31
N TYR A 450 9.69 -11.00 20.65
CA TYR A 450 9.90 -9.68 20.09
C TYR A 450 8.87 -9.31 19.01
N LEU A 451 8.39 -10.28 18.24
CA LEU A 451 7.38 -10.05 17.20
C LEU A 451 6.06 -9.59 17.80
N VAL A 452 5.61 -10.24 18.88
CA VAL A 452 4.38 -9.83 19.59
C VAL A 452 4.55 -8.45 20.22
N MET A 453 5.71 -8.18 20.82
CA MET A 453 6.01 -6.87 21.40
C MET A 453 5.86 -5.74 20.37
N VAL A 454 6.55 -5.84 19.22
CA VAL A 454 6.49 -4.81 18.18
C VAL A 454 5.12 -4.75 17.52
N ALA A 455 4.43 -5.88 17.34
CA ALA A 455 3.07 -5.90 16.80
C ALA A 455 2.07 -5.16 17.70
N ARG A 456 2.19 -5.28 19.01
CA ARG A 456 1.35 -4.53 19.98
C ARG A 456 1.63 -3.04 19.94
N TRP A 457 2.89 -2.65 19.87
CA TRP A 457 3.30 -1.25 19.70
C TRP A 457 2.72 -0.66 18.42
N ASN A 458 2.92 -1.35 17.31
CA ASN A 458 2.38 -0.91 16.03
C ASN A 458 0.85 -0.82 16.06
N ARG A 459 0.17 -1.82 16.62
CA ARG A 459 -1.29 -1.83 16.71
C ARG A 459 -1.85 -0.69 17.55
N TRP A 460 -1.21 -0.39 18.69
CA TRP A 460 -1.57 0.78 19.48
C TRP A 460 -1.43 2.05 18.66
N HIS A 461 -0.29 2.20 17.97
CA HIS A 461 0.00 3.35 17.13
C HIS A 461 -1.05 3.51 16.01
N GLN A 462 -1.35 2.42 15.27
CA GLN A 462 -2.39 2.43 14.24
C GLN A 462 -3.73 2.94 14.78
N ARG A 463 -4.23 2.34 15.87
CA ARG A 463 -5.55 2.64 16.42
C ARG A 463 -5.65 4.00 17.07
N ASN A 464 -4.68 4.41 17.85
CA ASN A 464 -4.74 5.62 18.68
C ASN A 464 -4.17 6.86 17.99
N TYR A 465 -3.30 6.70 17.03
CA TYR A 465 -2.72 7.82 16.29
C TYR A 465 -3.44 8.05 14.95
N TYR A 466 -3.48 7.04 14.07
CA TYR A 466 -4.03 7.21 12.73
C TYR A 466 -5.55 7.21 12.72
N TYR A 467 -6.20 6.18 13.26
CA TYR A 467 -7.65 6.04 13.19
C TYR A 467 -8.43 6.91 14.18
N ASN A 468 -7.77 7.46 15.19
CA ASN A 468 -8.41 8.39 16.10
C ASN A 468 -8.37 9.84 15.62
N ASN A 469 -7.48 10.17 14.71
CA ASN A 469 -7.31 11.50 14.15
C ASN A 469 -7.89 11.57 12.73
N SER A 470 -9.22 11.73 12.62
CA SER A 470 -9.94 11.70 11.36
C SER A 470 -9.45 12.67 10.29
N CYS A 471 -8.86 13.80 10.70
CA CYS A 471 -8.34 14.79 9.75
C CYS A 471 -7.05 14.37 9.05
N ARG A 472 -6.40 13.31 9.53
CA ARG A 472 -5.08 12.86 9.03
C ARG A 472 -5.08 11.47 8.40
N LEU A 473 -6.19 10.71 8.50
CA LEU A 473 -6.17 9.32 8.05
C LEU A 473 -5.83 9.19 6.57
N LEU A 474 -6.53 9.91 5.72
CA LEU A 474 -6.31 9.86 4.26
C LEU A 474 -4.87 10.30 3.92
N THR A 475 -4.41 11.39 4.51
CA THR A 475 -3.03 11.87 4.36
C THR A 475 -2.03 10.83 4.83
N SER A 476 -2.26 10.21 5.99
CA SER A 476 -1.36 9.18 6.53
C SER A 476 -1.32 7.93 5.63
N ILE A 477 -2.43 7.53 5.02
CA ILE A 477 -2.47 6.43 4.05
C ILE A 477 -1.73 6.82 2.77
N GLN A 478 -1.97 8.02 2.26
CA GLN A 478 -1.26 8.55 1.10
C GLN A 478 0.24 8.62 1.36
N ASP A 479 0.64 9.11 2.52
CA ASP A 479 2.06 9.17 2.91
C ASP A 479 2.66 7.76 3.04
N ALA A 480 1.95 6.81 3.62
CA ALA A 480 2.43 5.43 3.74
C ALA A 480 2.65 4.77 2.36
N VAL A 481 1.68 4.92 1.45
CA VAL A 481 1.80 4.42 0.05
C VAL A 481 2.96 5.10 -0.66
N ARG A 482 3.12 6.42 -0.48
CA ARG A 482 4.18 7.21 -1.10
C ARG A 482 5.55 6.94 -0.46
N MET A 483 5.64 6.68 0.85
CA MET A 483 6.90 6.34 1.52
C MET A 483 7.57 5.10 0.96
N CYS A 484 6.80 4.14 0.46
CA CYS A 484 7.35 2.99 -0.23
C CYS A 484 7.90 3.33 -1.62
N GLN A 485 7.47 4.44 -2.22
CA GLN A 485 7.68 4.79 -3.62
C GLN A 485 8.44 6.11 -3.84
N LYS A 486 8.57 6.95 -2.81
CA LYS A 486 9.17 8.28 -2.92
C LYS A 486 10.68 8.25 -3.13
N PRO A 487 11.20 9.09 -4.04
CA PRO A 487 12.60 9.43 -4.11
C PRO A 487 13.13 10.01 -2.79
N GLU A 488 14.40 9.78 -2.52
CA GLU A 488 15.02 10.19 -1.24
C GLU A 488 15.03 11.72 -1.07
N GLU A 489 15.26 12.46 -2.16
CA GLU A 489 15.23 13.93 -2.15
C GLU A 489 13.86 14.47 -1.74
N LEU A 490 12.79 13.83 -2.17
CA LEU A 490 11.41 14.21 -1.79
C LEU A 490 11.14 13.89 -0.32
N LYS A 491 11.65 12.76 0.20
CA LYS A 491 11.53 12.42 1.64
C LYS A 491 12.26 13.42 2.51
N GLN A 492 13.49 13.78 2.12
CA GLN A 492 14.31 14.78 2.82
C GLN A 492 13.63 16.15 2.81
N PHE A 493 13.07 16.56 1.66
CA PHE A 493 12.31 17.79 1.55
C PHE A 493 11.09 17.79 2.46
N GLU A 494 10.27 16.74 2.48
CA GLU A 494 9.09 16.68 3.34
C GLU A 494 9.46 16.64 4.83
N SER A 495 10.49 15.89 5.20
CA SER A 495 11.01 15.91 6.57
C SER A 495 11.46 17.31 6.99
N TRP A 496 12.19 17.99 6.12
CA TRP A 496 12.57 19.39 6.35
C TRP A 496 11.34 20.30 6.44
N TYR A 497 10.39 20.18 5.52
CA TYR A 497 9.19 21.00 5.43
C TYR A 497 8.37 20.99 6.73
N TYR A 498 8.13 19.82 7.31
CA TYR A 498 7.36 19.70 8.55
C TYR A 498 8.09 20.26 9.78
N ASN A 499 9.41 20.28 9.76
CA ASN A 499 10.24 20.82 10.85
C ASN A 499 10.66 22.28 10.64
N ALA A 500 10.52 22.82 9.44
CA ALA A 500 10.91 24.17 9.11
C ALA A 500 9.98 25.22 9.75
N PRO A 501 10.49 26.38 10.13
CA PRO A 501 9.66 27.51 10.52
C PRO A 501 8.67 27.89 9.43
N PRO A 502 7.40 28.25 9.75
CA PRO A 502 6.39 28.57 8.75
C PRO A 502 6.85 29.59 7.68
N LYS A 503 7.58 30.63 8.10
CA LYS A 503 8.11 31.65 7.20
C LYS A 503 9.10 31.15 6.14
N ASP A 504 9.76 30.02 6.38
CA ASP A 504 10.78 29.47 5.48
C ASP A 504 10.22 28.39 4.54
N ARG A 505 9.02 27.86 4.85
CA ARG A 505 8.42 26.72 4.13
C ARG A 505 8.15 27.02 2.67
N LEU A 506 7.57 28.19 2.37
CA LEU A 506 7.26 28.56 1.00
C LEU A 506 8.52 28.71 0.13
N ALA A 507 9.53 29.37 0.65
CA ALA A 507 10.80 29.53 -0.07
C ALA A 507 11.48 28.18 -0.34
N GLY A 508 11.41 27.26 0.62
CA GLY A 508 11.91 25.89 0.46
C GLY A 508 11.09 25.08 -0.54
N TYR A 509 9.76 25.17 -0.47
CA TYR A 509 8.85 24.54 -1.41
C TYR A 509 9.09 25.02 -2.86
N ALA A 510 9.18 26.32 -3.05
CA ALA A 510 9.42 26.90 -4.37
C ALA A 510 10.79 26.51 -4.94
N ARG A 511 11.82 26.47 -4.10
CA ARG A 511 13.17 26.01 -4.49
C ARG A 511 13.18 24.53 -4.86
N PHE A 512 12.52 23.69 -4.07
CA PHE A 512 12.45 22.26 -4.32
C PHE A 512 11.76 21.97 -5.65
N ARG A 513 10.58 22.57 -5.91
CA ARG A 513 9.88 22.39 -7.20
C ARG A 513 10.69 22.88 -8.40
N LYS A 514 11.41 23.99 -8.26
CA LYS A 514 12.30 24.48 -9.32
C LYS A 514 13.48 23.54 -9.58
N GLN A 515 14.04 22.96 -8.52
CA GLN A 515 15.21 22.07 -8.62
C GLN A 515 14.84 20.68 -9.13
N TYR A 516 13.66 20.17 -8.76
CA TYR A 516 13.17 18.83 -9.07
C TYR A 516 11.78 18.85 -9.72
N PRO A 517 11.64 19.45 -10.92
CA PRO A 517 10.34 19.55 -11.60
C PRO A 517 9.74 18.19 -11.96
N GLN A 518 10.55 17.14 -12.09
CA GLN A 518 10.11 15.76 -12.28
C GLN A 518 9.31 15.20 -11.10
N TYR A 519 9.42 15.79 -9.92
CA TYR A 519 8.69 15.37 -8.71
C TYR A 519 7.47 16.24 -8.41
N ASP A 520 7.11 17.17 -9.28
CA ASP A 520 5.96 18.08 -9.06
C ASP A 520 4.66 17.34 -8.75
N SER A 521 4.35 16.30 -9.51
CA SER A 521 3.15 15.49 -9.26
C SER A 521 3.17 14.83 -7.88
N LEU A 522 4.33 14.36 -7.44
CA LEU A 522 4.51 13.72 -6.13
C LEU A 522 4.41 14.73 -4.97
N VAL A 523 4.95 15.93 -5.14
CA VAL A 523 4.82 17.02 -4.14
C VAL A 523 3.37 17.43 -3.99
N LEU A 524 2.65 17.58 -5.10
CA LEU A 524 1.25 18.04 -5.13
C LEU A 524 0.25 17.02 -4.58
N GLN A 525 0.65 15.78 -4.39
CA GLN A 525 -0.17 14.77 -3.73
C GLN A 525 -0.18 14.94 -2.20
N ASN A 526 0.80 15.63 -1.63
CA ASN A 526 0.73 16.01 -0.23
C ASN A 526 -0.29 17.14 -0.04
N PRO A 527 -1.49 16.86 0.53
CA PRO A 527 -2.58 17.84 0.57
C PRO A 527 -2.23 19.06 1.44
N PHE A 528 -1.39 18.93 2.46
CA PHE A 528 -0.98 20.07 3.28
C PHE A 528 -0.09 21.02 2.50
N ILE A 529 0.92 20.50 1.81
CA ILE A 529 1.80 21.29 0.96
C ILE A 529 0.99 21.91 -0.18
N LYS A 530 0.11 21.15 -0.80
CA LYS A 530 -0.77 21.62 -1.87
C LYS A 530 -1.70 22.74 -1.39
N MET A 531 -2.36 22.58 -0.24
CA MET A 531 -3.29 23.58 0.30
C MET A 531 -2.58 24.87 0.71
N GLU A 532 -1.34 24.76 1.25
CA GLU A 532 -0.64 25.90 1.81
C GLU A 532 -0.07 26.82 0.70
N PHE A 533 0.56 26.25 -0.36
CA PHE A 533 1.38 27.07 -1.27
C PHE A 533 1.14 26.85 -2.76
N HIS A 534 0.40 25.81 -3.14
CA HIS A 534 0.22 25.44 -4.54
C HIS A 534 -0.35 26.59 -5.38
N HIS A 535 -1.37 27.27 -4.88
CA HIS A 535 -2.04 28.36 -5.61
C HIS A 535 -1.10 29.54 -5.93
N TRP A 536 -0.21 29.92 -5.00
CA TRP A 536 0.77 30.97 -5.26
C TRP A 536 1.83 30.54 -6.26
N TYR A 537 2.37 29.33 -6.10
CA TYR A 537 3.44 28.86 -6.98
C TYR A 537 2.94 28.66 -8.42
N ASP A 538 1.79 28.05 -8.60
CA ASP A 538 1.24 27.77 -9.94
C ASP A 538 0.79 29.04 -10.67
N THR A 539 0.34 30.05 -9.91
CA THR A 539 -0.13 31.31 -10.50
C THR A 539 1.01 32.29 -10.77
N LEU A 540 1.95 32.40 -9.85
CA LEU A 540 3.03 33.40 -9.89
C LEU A 540 4.36 32.84 -10.41
N GLY A 541 4.60 31.55 -10.19
CA GLY A 541 5.85 30.90 -10.53
C GLY A 541 7.03 31.28 -9.62
N TYR A 542 8.10 30.50 -9.70
CA TYR A 542 9.29 30.72 -8.84
C TYR A 542 9.89 32.12 -8.98
N GLU A 543 10.03 32.62 -10.21
CA GLU A 543 10.73 33.87 -10.48
C GLU A 543 10.01 35.08 -9.85
N GLU A 544 8.70 35.11 -9.92
CA GLU A 544 7.91 36.19 -9.34
C GLU A 544 7.87 36.09 -7.80
N LEU A 545 7.67 34.89 -7.26
CA LEU A 545 7.74 34.65 -5.81
C LEU A 545 9.10 35.06 -5.25
N SER A 546 10.18 34.76 -5.97
CA SER A 546 11.54 35.13 -5.57
C SER A 546 11.76 36.64 -5.57
N LYS A 547 11.23 37.38 -6.58
CA LYS A 547 11.29 38.86 -6.62
C LYS A 547 10.53 39.51 -5.48
N LEU A 548 9.41 38.91 -5.08
CA LEU A 548 8.60 39.36 -3.94
C LEU A 548 9.21 38.94 -2.59
N GLY A 549 10.37 38.28 -2.60
CA GLY A 549 11.07 37.86 -1.38
C GLY A 549 10.29 36.87 -0.52
N PHE A 550 9.33 36.17 -1.12
CA PHE A 550 8.42 35.24 -0.43
C PHE A 550 7.64 35.89 0.73
N GLN A 551 7.32 37.18 0.60
CA GLN A 551 6.53 37.92 1.61
C GLN A 551 5.03 37.67 1.34
N GLU A 552 4.32 37.11 2.30
CA GLU A 552 2.93 36.68 2.19
C GLU A 552 2.00 37.81 1.72
N THR A 553 2.13 39.01 2.28
CA THR A 553 1.28 40.17 1.89
C THR A 553 1.48 40.60 0.44
N ASP A 554 2.70 40.54 -0.06
CA ASP A 554 3.03 40.98 -1.42
C ASP A 554 2.62 39.89 -2.43
N MET A 555 2.80 38.62 -2.05
CA MET A 555 2.34 37.47 -2.85
C MET A 555 0.83 37.41 -2.97
N GLU A 556 0.11 37.62 -1.86
CA GLU A 556 -1.35 37.65 -1.85
C GLU A 556 -1.88 38.77 -2.74
N ARG A 557 -1.26 39.93 -2.70
CA ARG A 557 -1.60 41.07 -3.57
C ARG A 557 -1.35 40.73 -5.05
N ALA A 558 -0.20 40.14 -5.37
CA ALA A 558 0.15 39.74 -6.73
C ALA A 558 -0.79 38.64 -7.25
N TYR A 559 -1.05 37.63 -6.43
CA TYR A 559 -1.99 36.53 -6.73
C TYR A 559 -3.40 37.07 -7.03
N ASN A 560 -3.95 37.90 -6.15
CA ASN A 560 -5.27 38.50 -6.34
C ASN A 560 -5.35 39.38 -7.59
N THR A 561 -4.24 40.04 -7.94
CA THR A 561 -4.17 40.81 -9.18
C THR A 561 -4.25 39.92 -10.43
N VAL A 562 -3.52 38.82 -10.45
CA VAL A 562 -3.54 37.86 -11.57
C VAL A 562 -4.91 37.18 -11.68
N CYS A 563 -5.46 36.70 -10.56
CA CYS A 563 -6.78 36.05 -10.51
C CYS A 563 -7.90 37.01 -10.99
N ALA A 564 -7.84 38.27 -10.56
CA ALA A 564 -8.79 39.27 -11.04
C ALA A 564 -8.68 39.50 -12.55
N GLN A 565 -7.47 39.55 -13.10
CA GLN A 565 -7.25 39.65 -14.54
C GLN A 565 -7.77 38.44 -15.31
N GLU A 566 -7.55 37.22 -14.81
CA GLU A 566 -8.08 36.01 -15.45
C GLU A 566 -9.61 35.94 -15.37
N THR A 567 -10.20 36.27 -14.24
CA THR A 567 -11.67 36.34 -14.09
C THR A 567 -12.29 37.33 -15.09
N ILE A 568 -11.66 38.52 -15.25
CA ILE A 568 -12.09 39.49 -16.24
C ILE A 568 -11.93 38.95 -17.65
N ARG A 569 -10.82 38.29 -17.96
CA ARG A 569 -10.53 37.68 -19.25
C ARG A 569 -11.58 36.63 -19.62
N ASP A 570 -11.93 35.76 -18.70
CA ASP A 570 -12.93 34.71 -18.91
C ASP A 570 -14.35 35.31 -19.08
N ALA A 571 -14.68 36.31 -18.31
CA ALA A 571 -15.93 37.04 -18.48
C ALA A 571 -15.98 37.77 -19.84
N CYS A 572 -14.87 38.32 -20.27
CA CYS A 572 -14.75 38.93 -21.62
C CYS A 572 -14.92 37.88 -22.73
N ARG A 573 -14.30 36.70 -22.62
CA ARG A 573 -14.46 35.58 -23.57
C ARG A 573 -15.90 35.13 -23.71
N ARG A 574 -16.67 35.13 -22.64
CA ARG A 574 -18.10 34.76 -22.64
C ARG A 574 -18.99 35.87 -23.24
N THR A 575 -18.59 37.11 -23.09
CA THR A 575 -19.41 38.29 -23.43
C THR A 575 -19.17 38.79 -24.85
N PHE A 576 -17.94 38.73 -25.31
CA PHE A 576 -17.55 39.21 -26.64
C PHE A 576 -17.42 38.04 -27.62
N LYS A 577 -17.76 38.26 -28.89
CA LYS A 577 -17.72 37.20 -29.92
C LYS A 577 -16.60 37.49 -30.93
N ALA A 578 -15.86 36.46 -31.29
CA ALA A 578 -14.84 36.55 -32.34
C ALA A 578 -15.44 36.96 -33.67
N GLY A 579 -14.73 37.77 -34.44
CA GLY A 579 -15.16 38.31 -35.74
C GLY A 579 -16.20 39.41 -35.66
N VAL A 580 -16.66 39.82 -34.48
CA VAL A 580 -17.63 40.90 -34.29
C VAL A 580 -16.91 42.20 -33.96
N SER A 581 -17.37 43.30 -34.59
CA SER A 581 -16.87 44.65 -34.35
C SER A 581 -17.83 45.42 -33.44
N TYR A 582 -17.30 45.92 -32.31
CA TYR A 582 -18.04 46.68 -31.32
C TYR A 582 -17.59 48.14 -31.31
N SER A 583 -18.50 49.08 -31.14
CA SER A 583 -18.14 50.47 -30.92
C SER A 583 -17.42 50.63 -29.55
N ARG A 584 -16.60 51.66 -29.39
CA ARG A 584 -15.94 51.95 -28.10
C ARG A 584 -16.96 52.12 -26.95
N GLN A 585 -18.16 52.63 -27.24
CA GLN A 585 -19.17 52.85 -26.23
C GLN A 585 -19.82 51.54 -25.80
N GLU A 586 -20.08 50.59 -26.72
CA GLU A 586 -20.53 49.24 -26.43
C GLU A 586 -19.50 48.46 -25.60
N VAL A 587 -18.22 48.49 -26.06
CA VAL A 587 -17.13 47.86 -25.31
C VAL A 587 -17.04 48.38 -23.87
N LYS A 588 -17.10 49.71 -23.72
CA LYS A 588 -17.09 50.33 -22.38
C LYS A 588 -18.25 49.87 -21.51
N GLY A 589 -19.47 49.84 -22.09
CA GLY A 589 -20.66 49.41 -21.35
C GLY A 589 -20.65 47.93 -20.97
N MET A 590 -20.19 47.06 -21.88
CA MET A 590 -20.06 45.63 -21.62
C MET A 590 -18.97 45.33 -20.60
N LEU A 591 -17.82 46.00 -20.73
CA LEU A 591 -16.69 45.83 -19.78
C LEU A 591 -17.03 46.36 -18.39
N GLN A 592 -17.82 47.46 -18.29
CA GLN A 592 -18.32 47.96 -17.01
C GLN A 592 -19.22 46.93 -16.33
N LYS A 593 -20.15 46.31 -17.06
CA LYS A 593 -21.02 45.26 -16.53
C LYS A 593 -20.20 44.05 -16.03
N ILE A 594 -19.11 43.71 -16.72
CA ILE A 594 -18.20 42.66 -16.24
C ILE A 594 -17.55 43.08 -14.93
N TYR A 595 -16.99 44.29 -14.82
CA TYR A 595 -16.38 44.79 -13.60
C TYR A 595 -17.37 44.80 -12.41
N ASP A 596 -18.59 45.26 -12.66
CA ASP A 596 -19.66 45.32 -11.65
C ASP A 596 -20.04 43.89 -11.19
N SER A 597 -20.15 42.93 -12.14
CA SER A 597 -20.53 41.55 -11.84
C SER A 597 -19.51 40.77 -11.01
N ILE A 598 -18.22 41.15 -11.08
CA ILE A 598 -17.12 40.54 -10.32
C ILE A 598 -16.74 41.33 -9.05
N GLY A 599 -17.55 42.33 -8.69
CA GLY A 599 -17.38 43.13 -7.49
C GLY A 599 -16.30 44.19 -7.51
N LEU A 600 -15.81 44.58 -8.70
CA LEU A 600 -14.84 45.68 -8.86
C LEU A 600 -15.58 47.05 -8.82
N THR A 601 -16.31 47.29 -7.76
CA THR A 601 -17.03 48.54 -7.51
C THR A 601 -16.05 49.70 -7.38
N GLY A 602 -16.19 50.70 -8.25
CA GLY A 602 -15.30 51.90 -8.29
C GLY A 602 -14.30 51.91 -9.44
N LYS A 603 -14.10 50.81 -10.17
CA LYS A 603 -13.28 50.78 -11.39
C LYS A 603 -14.15 51.20 -12.60
N THR A 604 -13.79 52.31 -13.23
CA THR A 604 -14.47 52.77 -14.46
C THR A 604 -13.82 52.15 -15.69
N ALA A 605 -14.61 51.37 -16.46
CA ALA A 605 -14.14 50.72 -17.66
C ALA A 605 -13.73 51.69 -18.76
N LYS A 606 -12.61 51.41 -19.41
CA LYS A 606 -12.16 52.12 -20.63
C LYS A 606 -12.11 51.13 -21.78
N ALA A 607 -12.63 51.49 -22.94
CA ALA A 607 -12.70 50.58 -24.09
C ALA A 607 -11.33 50.02 -24.52
N LYS A 608 -10.26 50.77 -24.34
CA LYS A 608 -8.88 50.36 -24.63
C LYS A 608 -8.37 49.22 -23.70
N GLU A 609 -8.97 49.10 -22.52
CA GLU A 609 -8.58 48.05 -21.58
C GLU A 609 -8.95 46.64 -22.08
N LEU A 610 -9.88 46.52 -23.02
CA LEU A 610 -10.24 45.22 -23.62
C LEU A 610 -9.03 44.52 -24.25
N ALA A 611 -8.07 45.30 -24.79
CA ALA A 611 -6.83 44.77 -25.36
C ALA A 611 -5.92 44.06 -24.33
N GLN A 612 -6.13 44.29 -23.04
CA GLN A 612 -5.41 43.57 -21.96
C GLN A 612 -5.99 42.16 -21.72
N TYR A 613 -7.22 41.92 -22.13
CA TYR A 613 -7.96 40.68 -21.87
C TYR A 613 -8.19 39.82 -23.10
N LEU A 614 -8.38 40.47 -24.28
CA LEU A 614 -8.63 39.78 -25.55
C LEU A 614 -7.76 40.35 -26.68
N PRO A 615 -7.38 39.52 -27.66
CA PRO A 615 -6.70 40.00 -28.87
C PRO A 615 -7.66 40.83 -29.73
N VAL A 616 -7.45 42.11 -29.76
CA VAL A 616 -8.34 43.08 -30.47
C VAL A 616 -7.58 43.88 -31.48
N THR A 617 -8.30 44.34 -32.51
CA THR A 617 -7.81 45.32 -33.51
C THR A 617 -8.75 46.49 -33.54
N GLU A 618 -8.19 47.70 -33.46
CA GLU A 618 -8.99 48.92 -33.58
C GLU A 618 -9.02 49.39 -35.05
N ARG A 619 -10.22 49.58 -35.61
CA ARG A 619 -10.43 50.05 -36.99
C ARG A 619 -11.35 51.25 -36.99
N GLN A 620 -11.07 52.18 -37.89
CA GLN A 620 -11.93 53.31 -38.13
C GLN A 620 -12.96 52.97 -39.23
N ARG A 621 -14.24 53.03 -38.89
CA ARG A 621 -15.34 52.82 -39.85
C ARG A 621 -16.28 54.00 -39.82
N THR A 622 -16.89 54.29 -41.01
CA THR A 622 -17.97 55.28 -41.15
C THR A 622 -19.29 54.52 -41.03
N ASN A 623 -20.18 54.96 -40.14
CA ASN A 623 -21.49 54.35 -39.99
C ASN A 623 -22.44 54.77 -41.12
N GLU A 624 -23.63 54.12 -41.20
CA GLU A 624 -24.65 54.41 -42.26
C GLU A 624 -25.12 55.86 -42.28
N LYS A 625 -24.87 56.63 -41.19
CA LYS A 625 -25.18 58.09 -41.09
C LYS A 625 -23.98 59.00 -41.39
N GLY A 626 -22.92 58.48 -42.01
CA GLY A 626 -21.75 59.25 -42.40
C GLY A 626 -20.82 59.69 -41.28
N LYS A 627 -21.07 59.27 -40.00
CA LYS A 627 -20.18 59.59 -38.87
C LYS A 627 -19.04 58.57 -38.76
N ARG A 628 -17.83 59.08 -38.79
CA ARG A 628 -16.62 58.26 -38.48
C ARG A 628 -16.60 57.87 -37.02
N GLY A 629 -16.46 56.56 -36.77
CA GLY A 629 -16.30 55.97 -35.42
C GLY A 629 -15.17 54.98 -35.36
N TYR A 630 -14.63 54.76 -34.14
CA TYR A 630 -13.63 53.72 -33.89
C TYR A 630 -14.34 52.48 -33.39
N PHE A 631 -14.03 51.34 -34.01
CA PHE A 631 -14.56 50.03 -33.68
C PHE A 631 -13.44 49.10 -33.27
N ILE A 632 -13.74 48.27 -32.30
CA ILE A 632 -12.83 47.24 -31.77
C ILE A 632 -13.33 45.90 -32.32
N GLU A 633 -12.52 45.25 -33.10
CA GLU A 633 -12.77 43.93 -33.67
C GLU A 633 -11.99 42.88 -32.88
N ILE A 634 -12.65 41.82 -32.45
CA ILE A 634 -12.06 40.72 -31.72
C ILE A 634 -11.61 39.68 -32.72
N ARG A 635 -10.31 39.35 -32.72
CA ARG A 635 -9.71 38.42 -33.68
C ARG A 635 -9.93 36.96 -33.29
N GLU A 636 -9.70 36.61 -32.03
CA GLU A 636 -9.79 35.25 -31.45
C GLU A 636 -10.30 35.36 -30.03
N ILE A 637 -10.91 34.28 -29.50
CA ILE A 637 -11.45 34.20 -28.12
C ILE A 637 -10.83 33.04 -27.39
#